data_f23c27537f14a1c82e045abad7052101
#
_entry.id   f23c27537f14a1c82e045abad7052101
#
_cell.length_a   1.000
_cell.length_b   1.000
_cell.length_c   1.000
_cell.angle_alpha   90.00
_cell.angle_beta   90.00
_cell.angle_gamma   90.00
#
_symmetry.space_group_name_H-M   'P 1'
#
loop_
_entity.id
_entity.type
_entity.pdbx_description
1 polymer ?
#
loop_
_entity_poly.entity_id
_entity_poly.type
_entity_poly.pdbx_seq_one_letter_code
_entity_poly.pdbx_strand_id
1 'polypeptide(L)'
;MLFTPTACRSALLGLLAGFCTFVAQAQHATAQAPVVKFGQVTAADFTQQPVPADTTAEAIVLYESVNTYFSYRSGQIVRLSDYFSRIRINKKSAYDRATVEIPIYATGGMRGAVNGIEGVTYTLRNGQVVKQKMDKAAIISERVSDNLTMQKLTLPGVQEGCVIEYRYTLYLPGEETPPSWAFQQDVPVVWSDYRVVLSNYFTFKVIMIGYLGLAVYDQKPVASTLLPAKSDEGAMEWHAAVANAPAFRNEPYITTPADYMSRIRFELAGINIPGVVTKAFSLSWQDMDQTLLNMESFGKQYRKAPYLRDVAEAIRAKHPAADTLGRVRAAYEHVRQTMTWNNRGNFQSDRLKKVLDLKKGDAADLNFMLIGLLRDLDLDANPVILSTRDNGQINENYGLMRQFNYVVAHLTLGGADFLLDATDRHVRPGMLPHRALNGTGRLIRPDNQSRFISLLPTERDVEAKVGQFTLSDDGELTGTLAHSYGGYGAVDARESYKQRGEEKFVEEVKRKKPGWQVEKAQFENVNELGESLTVNYQLTVPEAAQVAGDRLYLRPMLTEGEEENPFKQPNRQYPVDFAHAFDESFIATYTLPAGYVADELPKPLVLVLPNNGGRFTYQVQQIENKLSVVSRVTIRKPLFTAEEYPYLKEFYEKIMLKHAEQVVLKKAPAVAVKK
;
A
#
# COMPACT_ATOMS: atom_id res chain seq x y z
N MET A 1 60.30 -13.50 51.71
CA MET A 1 60.92 -14.67 51.09
C MET A 1 60.34 -14.67 49.66
N LEU A 2 60.99 -13.97 48.72
CA LEU A 2 62.09 -14.42 47.85
C LEU A 2 61.84 -15.81 47.25
N PHE A 3 61.43 -15.85 46.00
CA PHE A 3 62.14 -16.51 44.92
C PHE A 3 61.50 -16.17 43.57
N THR A 4 62.23 -15.50 42.73
CA THR A 4 62.15 -15.33 41.28
C THR A 4 63.02 -16.43 40.61
N PRO A 5 63.17 -16.42 39.29
CA PRO A 5 62.41 -17.06 38.22
C PRO A 5 63.25 -18.04 37.43
N THR A 6 62.69 -18.82 36.56
CA THR A 6 63.47 -19.39 35.45
C THR A 6 62.71 -19.50 34.18
N ALA A 7 63.28 -18.95 33.15
CA ALA A 7 62.81 -18.92 31.77
C ALA A 7 62.85 -20.31 31.12
N CYS A 8 61.91 -20.64 30.32
CA CYS A 8 62.03 -21.63 29.26
C CYS A 8 61.56 -21.06 27.96
N ARG A 9 62.50 -20.68 27.11
CA ARG A 9 62.29 -20.38 25.69
C ARG A 9 62.08 -21.72 24.97
N SER A 10 60.95 -21.85 24.34
CA SER A 10 60.78 -22.81 23.25
C SER A 10 60.02 -22.13 22.09
N ALA A 11 60.70 -22.11 20.98
CA ALA A 11 60.26 -21.58 19.72
C ALA A 11 59.03 -22.32 19.20
N LEU A 12 57.97 -21.58 18.85
CA LEU A 12 56.96 -22.05 17.93
C LEU A 12 56.98 -21.11 16.71
N LEU A 13 57.55 -21.64 15.63
CA LEU A 13 57.51 -21.08 14.31
C LEU A 13 56.08 -20.94 13.85
N GLY A 14 55.84 -19.82 13.18
CA GLY A 14 54.59 -19.40 12.69
C GLY A 14 53.95 -20.27 11.62
N LEU A 15 52.65 -20.25 11.68
CA LEU A 15 51.75 -20.43 10.55
C LEU A 15 50.82 -19.22 10.52
N LEU A 16 51.29 -18.15 9.89
CA LEU A 16 50.46 -17.07 9.39
C LEU A 16 49.71 -17.65 8.18
N ALA A 17 48.57 -18.26 8.43
CA ALA A 17 47.56 -18.52 7.42
C ALA A 17 46.97 -17.15 7.04
N GLY A 18 47.42 -16.61 5.92
CA GLY A 18 46.84 -15.44 5.30
C GLY A 18 45.37 -15.70 4.98
N PHE A 19 44.46 -15.16 5.78
CA PHE A 19 43.09 -14.93 5.37
C PHE A 19 43.12 -13.82 4.29
N CYS A 20 43.35 -14.21 3.04
CA CYS A 20 42.95 -13.41 1.92
C CYS A 20 41.43 -13.33 1.93
N THR A 21 40.88 -12.30 2.57
CA THR A 21 39.54 -11.86 2.30
C THR A 21 39.51 -11.46 0.81
N PHE A 22 39.05 -12.39 -0.03
CA PHE A 22 38.51 -12.05 -1.35
C PHE A 22 37.28 -11.19 -1.08
N VAL A 23 37.49 -9.88 -1.00
CA VAL A 23 36.44 -8.93 -1.35
C VAL A 23 36.18 -9.18 -2.84
N ALA A 24 35.22 -10.02 -3.14
CA ALA A 24 34.64 -10.08 -4.46
C ALA A 24 34.04 -8.68 -4.72
N GLN A 25 34.85 -7.77 -5.26
CA GLN A 25 34.33 -6.66 -6.01
C GLN A 25 33.53 -7.30 -7.16
N ALA A 26 32.23 -7.40 -6.98
CA ALA A 26 31.32 -7.57 -8.08
C ALA A 26 31.57 -6.39 -9.01
N GLN A 27 32.46 -6.57 -9.97
CA GLN A 27 32.54 -5.72 -11.15
C GLN A 27 31.15 -5.85 -11.77
N HIS A 28 30.34 -4.84 -11.54
CA HIS A 28 29.12 -4.64 -12.32
C HIS A 28 29.64 -4.46 -13.75
N ALA A 29 29.61 -5.55 -14.53
CA ALA A 29 29.77 -5.46 -15.95
C ALA A 29 28.64 -4.53 -16.42
N THR A 30 28.97 -3.29 -16.74
CA THR A 30 28.03 -2.35 -17.33
C THR A 30 27.54 -2.99 -18.61
N ALA A 31 26.32 -3.48 -18.61
CA ALA A 31 25.72 -4.02 -19.81
C ALA A 31 25.70 -2.90 -20.85
N GLN A 32 26.23 -3.18 -22.03
CA GLN A 32 26.21 -2.19 -23.11
C GLN A 32 24.76 -1.93 -23.51
N ALA A 33 24.30 -0.68 -23.40
CA ALA A 33 22.96 -0.29 -23.79
C ALA A 33 22.66 -0.67 -25.24
N PRO A 34 21.56 -1.37 -25.54
CA PRO A 34 21.21 -1.74 -26.91
C PRO A 34 20.90 -0.50 -27.73
N VAL A 35 21.37 -0.49 -28.98
CA VAL A 35 21.05 0.57 -29.95
C VAL A 35 19.75 0.20 -30.66
N VAL A 36 18.62 0.68 -30.15
CA VAL A 36 17.29 0.44 -30.72
C VAL A 36 16.82 1.70 -31.47
N LYS A 37 16.40 1.55 -32.72
CA LYS A 37 15.90 2.65 -33.54
C LYS A 37 14.44 2.40 -33.92
N PHE A 38 13.61 3.44 -33.83
CA PHE A 38 12.23 3.41 -34.30
C PHE A 38 12.13 3.02 -35.76
N GLY A 39 11.23 2.15 -36.12
CA GLY A 39 11.01 1.68 -37.49
C GLY A 39 11.92 0.51 -37.93
N GLN A 40 12.82 0.03 -37.06
CA GLN A 40 13.78 -1.05 -37.34
C GLN A 40 13.46 -2.28 -36.46
N VAL A 41 12.31 -2.91 -36.69
CA VAL A 41 11.93 -4.18 -36.06
C VAL A 41 12.45 -5.33 -36.94
N THR A 42 13.05 -6.34 -36.31
CA THR A 42 13.62 -7.53 -36.95
C THR A 42 12.88 -8.80 -36.53
N ALA A 43 13.12 -9.94 -37.17
CA ALA A 43 12.55 -11.20 -36.79
C ALA A 43 12.91 -11.63 -35.34
N ALA A 44 14.07 -11.19 -34.85
CA ALA A 44 14.48 -11.46 -33.45
C ALA A 44 13.57 -10.83 -32.42
N ASP A 45 12.97 -9.67 -32.69
CA ASP A 45 12.06 -8.97 -31.77
C ASP A 45 10.78 -9.79 -31.48
N PHE A 46 10.40 -10.71 -32.40
CA PHE A 46 9.23 -11.58 -32.21
C PHE A 46 9.49 -12.77 -31.29
N THR A 47 10.75 -13.09 -31.00
CA THR A 47 11.14 -14.23 -30.17
C THR A 47 11.93 -13.86 -28.92
N GLN A 48 12.40 -12.60 -28.81
CA GLN A 48 13.19 -12.13 -27.68
C GLN A 48 12.44 -12.34 -26.35
N GLN A 49 13.15 -12.82 -25.34
CA GLN A 49 12.63 -13.04 -23.99
C GLN A 49 13.44 -12.25 -22.97
N PRO A 50 12.85 -11.86 -21.83
CA PRO A 50 13.60 -11.41 -20.66
C PRO A 50 14.44 -12.56 -20.07
N VAL A 51 15.37 -12.22 -19.20
CA VAL A 51 16.15 -13.23 -18.46
C VAL A 51 15.87 -13.04 -16.96
N PRO A 52 15.26 -14.04 -16.28
CA PRO A 52 14.73 -15.31 -16.80
C PRO A 52 13.51 -15.13 -17.73
N ALA A 53 13.30 -16.08 -18.63
CA ALA A 53 12.16 -16.04 -19.55
C ALA A 53 10.82 -16.16 -18.80
N ASP A 54 9.85 -15.32 -19.16
CA ASP A 54 8.46 -15.40 -18.69
C ASP A 54 7.56 -15.80 -19.88
N THR A 55 7.29 -17.09 -19.99
CA THR A 55 6.44 -17.66 -21.05
C THR A 55 4.96 -17.42 -20.78
N THR A 56 4.57 -16.96 -19.59
CA THR A 56 3.19 -16.67 -19.20
C THR A 56 2.78 -15.24 -19.48
N ALA A 57 3.74 -14.35 -19.71
CA ALA A 57 3.53 -12.92 -19.93
C ALA A 57 2.58 -12.66 -21.11
N GLU A 58 1.60 -11.81 -20.88
CA GLU A 58 0.62 -11.39 -21.89
C GLU A 58 1.20 -10.42 -22.93
N ALA A 59 2.21 -9.64 -22.51
CA ALA A 59 3.05 -8.80 -23.36
C ALA A 59 4.46 -8.73 -22.79
N ILE A 60 5.42 -8.29 -23.58
CA ILE A 60 6.80 -8.02 -23.15
C ILE A 60 7.23 -6.68 -23.73
N VAL A 61 7.65 -5.76 -22.87
CA VAL A 61 8.32 -4.53 -23.30
C VAL A 61 9.75 -4.90 -23.70
N LEU A 62 10.02 -4.89 -25.00
CA LEU A 62 11.34 -5.23 -25.53
C LEU A 62 12.33 -4.09 -25.30
N TYR A 63 11.86 -2.86 -25.46
CA TYR A 63 12.62 -1.64 -25.23
C TYR A 63 11.69 -0.49 -24.92
N GLU A 64 12.04 0.31 -23.93
CA GLU A 64 11.42 1.61 -23.70
C GLU A 64 12.48 2.64 -23.30
N SER A 65 12.24 3.89 -23.66
CA SER A 65 13.14 4.97 -23.28
C SER A 65 12.43 6.30 -23.13
N VAL A 66 12.98 7.13 -22.25
CA VAL A 66 12.70 8.56 -22.21
C VAL A 66 14.00 9.34 -22.22
N ASN A 67 14.05 10.36 -23.08
CA ASN A 67 15.16 11.32 -23.12
C ASN A 67 14.60 12.72 -22.83
N THR A 68 15.00 13.30 -21.70
CA THR A 68 14.47 14.58 -21.22
C THR A 68 15.55 15.67 -21.27
N TYR A 69 15.16 16.84 -21.74
CA TYR A 69 16.00 18.03 -21.77
C TYR A 69 15.16 19.28 -21.56
N PHE A 70 15.83 20.39 -21.22
CA PHE A 70 15.18 21.65 -20.93
C PHE A 70 15.61 22.71 -21.92
N SER A 71 14.71 23.65 -22.22
CA SER A 71 14.97 24.80 -23.08
C SER A 71 14.29 26.03 -22.51
N TYR A 72 14.88 27.19 -22.69
CA TYR A 72 14.26 28.46 -22.31
C TYR A 72 13.59 29.08 -23.52
N ARG A 73 12.27 29.25 -23.47
CA ARG A 73 11.46 29.78 -24.58
C ARG A 73 10.41 30.74 -24.03
N SER A 74 10.26 31.88 -24.70
CA SER A 74 9.20 32.88 -24.36
C SER A 74 9.20 33.29 -22.89
N GLY A 75 10.40 33.43 -22.28
CA GLY A 75 10.51 33.89 -20.89
C GLY A 75 10.38 32.80 -19.83
N GLN A 76 10.34 31.53 -20.21
CA GLN A 76 10.13 30.43 -19.28
C GLN A 76 10.90 29.17 -19.63
N ILE A 77 11.09 28.31 -18.63
CA ILE A 77 11.66 26.98 -18.81
C ILE A 77 10.59 26.07 -19.40
N VAL A 78 11.02 25.27 -20.36
CA VAL A 78 10.19 24.27 -21.03
C VAL A 78 10.88 22.93 -20.92
N ARG A 79 10.18 21.92 -20.39
CA ARG A 79 10.62 20.53 -20.42
C ARG A 79 10.17 19.88 -21.72
N LEU A 80 11.12 19.24 -22.41
CA LEU A 80 10.86 18.36 -23.53
C LEU A 80 11.27 16.94 -23.14
N SER A 81 10.42 15.97 -23.44
CA SER A 81 10.68 14.56 -23.14
C SER A 81 10.30 13.72 -24.36
N ASP A 82 11.29 13.05 -24.95
CA ASP A 82 11.14 12.14 -26.09
C ASP A 82 10.90 10.73 -25.55
N TYR A 83 9.73 10.18 -25.82
CA TYR A 83 9.33 8.83 -25.42
C TYR A 83 9.39 7.88 -26.62
N PHE A 84 9.91 6.69 -26.38
CA PHE A 84 9.89 5.60 -27.34
C PHE A 84 9.61 4.27 -26.63
N SER A 85 8.72 3.45 -27.20
CA SER A 85 8.44 2.11 -26.68
C SER A 85 8.29 1.11 -27.83
N ARG A 86 8.81 -0.11 -27.62
CA ARG A 86 8.66 -1.30 -28.45
C ARG A 86 8.12 -2.43 -27.59
N ILE A 87 6.94 -2.93 -27.90
CA ILE A 87 6.23 -3.93 -27.09
C ILE A 87 5.82 -5.09 -27.98
N ARG A 88 6.08 -6.31 -27.55
CA ARG A 88 5.50 -7.51 -28.17
C ARG A 88 4.21 -7.90 -27.43
N ILE A 89 3.16 -8.09 -28.16
CA ILE A 89 1.84 -8.53 -27.66
C ILE A 89 1.76 -10.05 -27.81
N ASN A 90 1.72 -10.78 -26.71
CA ASN A 90 1.69 -12.25 -26.73
C ASN A 90 0.28 -12.82 -26.69
N LYS A 91 -0.66 -12.14 -26.00
CA LYS A 91 -2.04 -12.61 -25.77
C LYS A 91 -3.04 -11.49 -26.02
N LYS A 92 -4.27 -11.88 -26.35
CA LYS A 92 -5.40 -10.97 -26.56
C LYS A 92 -5.69 -10.06 -25.35
N SER A 93 -5.43 -10.54 -24.13
CA SER A 93 -5.60 -9.77 -22.90
C SER A 93 -4.74 -8.50 -22.82
N ALA A 94 -3.69 -8.37 -23.66
CA ALA A 94 -2.81 -7.20 -23.71
C ALA A 94 -3.09 -6.29 -24.93
N TYR A 95 -4.22 -6.44 -25.63
CA TYR A 95 -4.53 -5.58 -26.79
C TYR A 95 -4.79 -4.12 -26.40
N ASP A 96 -5.19 -3.86 -25.16
CA ASP A 96 -5.35 -2.52 -24.59
C ASP A 96 -4.04 -1.71 -24.64
N ARG A 97 -2.85 -2.36 -24.60
CA ARG A 97 -1.53 -1.71 -24.76
C ARG A 97 -1.31 -1.05 -26.13
N ALA A 98 -2.16 -1.36 -27.10
CA ALA A 98 -2.17 -0.67 -28.37
C ALA A 98 -2.84 0.70 -28.32
N THR A 99 -3.54 1.03 -27.24
CA THR A 99 -4.08 2.35 -26.97
C THR A 99 -3.24 3.04 -25.92
N VAL A 100 -2.48 4.05 -26.32
CA VAL A 100 -1.60 4.80 -25.44
C VAL A 100 -2.28 6.10 -25.04
N GLU A 101 -2.39 6.35 -23.75
CA GLU A 101 -2.97 7.55 -23.18
C GLU A 101 -1.88 8.48 -22.62
N ILE A 102 -1.84 9.71 -23.13
CA ILE A 102 -0.82 10.70 -22.76
C ILE A 102 -1.50 11.86 -22.03
N PRO A 103 -1.29 12.00 -20.71
CA PRO A 103 -1.85 13.12 -19.96
C PRO A 103 -1.06 14.40 -20.24
N ILE A 104 -1.77 15.47 -20.58
CA ILE A 104 -1.22 16.80 -20.84
C ILE A 104 -1.79 17.75 -19.80
N TYR A 105 -0.95 18.14 -18.84
CA TYR A 105 -1.33 19.07 -17.78
C TYR A 105 -1.13 20.53 -18.21
N ALA A 106 -2.02 21.42 -17.74
CA ALA A 106 -1.84 22.86 -17.79
C ALA A 106 -1.25 23.33 -16.46
N THR A 107 -0.12 24.04 -16.51
CA THR A 107 0.56 24.59 -15.35
C THR A 107 0.63 26.12 -15.47
N GLY A 108 0.16 26.88 -14.47
CA GLY A 108 0.21 28.33 -14.49
C GLY A 108 -0.56 28.97 -15.65
N GLY A 109 -1.65 28.35 -16.12
CA GLY A 109 -2.44 28.82 -17.28
C GLY A 109 -1.85 28.43 -18.63
N MET A 110 -0.71 27.75 -18.68
CA MET A 110 -0.04 27.30 -19.89
C MET A 110 -0.35 25.81 -20.14
N ARG A 111 -0.67 25.48 -21.38
CA ARG A 111 -1.00 24.11 -21.77
C ARG A 111 0.19 23.44 -22.43
N GLY A 112 0.49 22.21 -22.00
CA GLY A 112 1.41 21.33 -22.68
C GLY A 112 0.92 20.91 -24.07
N ALA A 113 1.80 20.25 -24.81
CA ALA A 113 1.51 19.68 -26.12
C ALA A 113 2.24 18.36 -26.32
N VAL A 114 1.70 17.50 -27.18
CA VAL A 114 2.39 16.29 -27.67
C VAL A 114 2.65 16.47 -29.16
N ASN A 115 3.91 16.27 -29.55
CA ASN A 115 4.36 16.44 -30.92
C ASN A 115 5.01 15.14 -31.44
N GLY A 116 5.11 15.01 -32.77
CA GLY A 116 5.86 13.90 -33.40
C GLY A 116 5.28 12.52 -33.08
N ILE A 117 3.97 12.40 -32.87
CA ILE A 117 3.34 11.12 -32.57
C ILE A 117 3.42 10.22 -33.78
N GLU A 118 4.06 9.09 -33.62
CA GLU A 118 4.13 8.03 -34.61
C GLU A 118 3.85 6.67 -33.96
N GLY A 119 3.16 5.80 -34.67
CA GLY A 119 2.86 4.44 -34.22
C GLY A 119 2.92 3.45 -35.39
N VAL A 120 3.43 2.25 -35.15
CA VAL A 120 3.55 1.19 -36.14
C VAL A 120 3.29 -0.16 -35.49
N THR A 121 2.50 -0.99 -36.15
CA THR A 121 2.34 -2.40 -35.79
C THR A 121 3.10 -3.27 -36.80
N TYR A 122 3.82 -4.26 -36.29
CA TYR A 122 4.61 -5.20 -37.10
C TYR A 122 4.06 -6.61 -36.86
N THR A 123 3.96 -7.37 -37.95
CA THR A 123 3.60 -8.79 -37.94
C THR A 123 4.64 -9.59 -38.71
N LEU A 124 4.90 -10.81 -38.26
CA LEU A 124 5.80 -11.73 -38.95
C LEU A 124 4.98 -12.65 -39.84
N ARG A 125 5.15 -12.54 -41.18
CA ARG A 125 4.47 -13.40 -42.15
C ARG A 125 5.51 -14.10 -43.02
N ASN A 126 5.52 -15.44 -43.01
CA ASN A 126 6.48 -16.25 -43.75
C ASN A 126 7.94 -15.81 -43.54
N GLY A 127 8.32 -15.46 -42.30
CA GLY A 127 9.65 -15.00 -41.94
C GLY A 127 9.95 -13.55 -42.33
N GLN A 128 9.02 -12.84 -42.97
CA GLN A 128 9.17 -11.44 -43.33
C GLN A 128 8.39 -10.52 -42.37
N VAL A 129 9.02 -9.42 -41.98
CA VAL A 129 8.39 -8.40 -41.14
C VAL A 129 7.55 -7.47 -41.99
N VAL A 130 6.24 -7.48 -41.77
CA VAL A 130 5.26 -6.60 -42.42
C VAL A 130 4.86 -5.51 -41.43
N LYS A 131 4.83 -4.26 -41.87
CA LYS A 131 4.52 -3.08 -41.04
C LYS A 131 3.22 -2.40 -41.48
N GLN A 132 2.43 -1.97 -40.49
CA GLN A 132 1.25 -1.16 -40.68
C GLN A 132 1.39 0.12 -39.85
N LYS A 133 1.45 1.26 -40.51
CA LYS A 133 1.57 2.57 -39.85
C LYS A 133 0.19 3.01 -39.29
N MET A 134 0.23 3.69 -38.17
CA MET A 134 -0.95 4.36 -37.58
C MET A 134 -1.33 5.58 -38.45
N ASP A 135 -2.64 5.76 -38.65
CA ASP A 135 -3.17 6.98 -39.25
C ASP A 135 -3.24 8.11 -38.22
N LYS A 136 -3.08 9.37 -38.67
CA LYS A 136 -3.24 10.54 -37.82
C LYS A 136 -4.67 10.67 -37.25
N ALA A 137 -5.68 10.16 -37.94
CA ALA A 137 -7.06 10.10 -37.48
C ALA A 137 -7.27 9.20 -36.23
N ALA A 138 -6.31 8.29 -35.95
CA ALA A 138 -6.31 7.47 -34.75
C ALA A 138 -5.84 8.21 -33.48
N ILE A 139 -5.50 9.51 -33.61
CA ILE A 139 -5.08 10.36 -32.49
C ILE A 139 -6.29 11.22 -32.07
N ILE A 140 -6.76 11.00 -30.85
CA ILE A 140 -7.93 11.70 -30.28
C ILE A 140 -7.50 12.52 -29.09
N SER A 141 -7.99 13.74 -28.95
CA SER A 141 -7.76 14.61 -27.80
C SER A 141 -9.06 14.79 -27.01
N GLU A 142 -9.05 14.43 -25.73
CA GLU A 142 -10.19 14.52 -24.83
C GLU A 142 -9.87 15.46 -23.67
N ARG A 143 -10.72 16.45 -23.41
CA ARG A 143 -10.60 17.33 -22.25
C ARG A 143 -11.25 16.66 -21.04
N VAL A 144 -10.42 16.20 -20.10
CA VAL A 144 -10.88 15.53 -18.88
C VAL A 144 -11.26 16.54 -17.80
N SER A 145 -10.53 17.64 -17.68
CA SER A 145 -10.79 18.76 -16.75
C SER A 145 -10.22 20.06 -17.28
N ASP A 146 -10.38 21.16 -16.52
CA ASP A 146 -9.80 22.46 -16.91
C ASP A 146 -8.27 22.41 -17.04
N ASN A 147 -7.61 21.59 -16.23
CA ASN A 147 -6.17 21.47 -16.18
C ASN A 147 -5.60 20.17 -16.79
N LEU A 148 -6.44 19.28 -17.32
CA LEU A 148 -6.02 18.00 -17.87
C LEU A 148 -6.69 17.73 -19.22
N THR A 149 -5.87 17.52 -20.24
CA THR A 149 -6.26 16.97 -21.54
C THR A 149 -5.60 15.60 -21.71
N MET A 150 -6.36 14.59 -22.11
CA MET A 150 -5.85 13.27 -22.43
C MET A 150 -5.69 13.15 -23.94
N GLN A 151 -4.50 12.85 -24.42
CA GLN A 151 -4.28 12.51 -25.82
C GLN A 151 -4.15 10.99 -25.95
N LYS A 152 -5.03 10.39 -26.76
CA LYS A 152 -5.08 8.95 -26.99
C LYS A 152 -4.64 8.64 -28.39
N LEU A 153 -3.82 7.64 -28.56
CA LEU A 153 -3.41 7.10 -29.86
C LEU A 153 -3.67 5.58 -29.86
N THR A 154 -4.23 5.08 -30.98
CA THR A 154 -4.54 3.64 -31.10
C THR A 154 -3.81 3.06 -32.31
N LEU A 155 -2.98 2.03 -32.04
CA LEU A 155 -2.24 1.35 -33.11
C LEU A 155 -3.14 0.35 -33.85
N PRO A 156 -3.08 0.31 -35.19
CA PRO A 156 -3.94 -0.53 -36.00
C PRO A 156 -3.42 -1.99 -36.07
N GLY A 157 -4.31 -2.93 -36.39
CA GLY A 157 -3.92 -4.28 -36.80
C GLY A 157 -3.26 -5.13 -35.73
N VAL A 158 -3.54 -4.87 -34.46
CA VAL A 158 -2.96 -5.60 -33.32
C VAL A 158 -3.51 -7.01 -33.26
N GLN A 159 -2.63 -7.97 -33.14
CA GLN A 159 -2.91 -9.41 -33.02
C GLN A 159 -1.87 -10.10 -32.13
N GLU A 160 -2.18 -11.29 -31.65
CA GLU A 160 -1.22 -12.10 -30.89
C GLU A 160 0.06 -12.32 -31.67
N GLY A 161 1.20 -12.18 -31.00
CA GLY A 161 2.53 -12.30 -31.59
C GLY A 161 2.99 -11.08 -32.37
N CYS A 162 2.21 -10.00 -32.47
CA CYS A 162 2.69 -8.76 -33.12
C CYS A 162 3.63 -7.97 -32.23
N VAL A 163 4.42 -7.10 -32.85
CA VAL A 163 5.23 -6.08 -32.17
C VAL A 163 4.66 -4.71 -32.50
N ILE A 164 4.46 -3.88 -31.50
CA ILE A 164 4.04 -2.49 -31.65
C ILE A 164 5.17 -1.54 -31.28
N GLU A 165 5.27 -0.45 -32.00
CA GLU A 165 6.15 0.67 -31.66
C GLU A 165 5.36 1.97 -31.65
N TYR A 166 5.68 2.84 -30.71
CA TYR A 166 5.25 4.23 -30.76
C TYR A 166 6.33 5.16 -30.19
N ARG A 167 6.30 6.41 -30.67
CA ARG A 167 7.11 7.50 -30.13
C ARG A 167 6.35 8.80 -30.16
N TYR A 168 6.73 9.70 -29.24
CA TYR A 168 6.23 11.07 -29.21
C TYR A 168 7.15 11.97 -28.38
N THR A 169 7.03 13.28 -28.56
CA THR A 169 7.69 14.31 -27.73
C THR A 169 6.63 15.03 -26.90
N LEU A 170 6.75 14.98 -25.58
CA LEU A 170 5.92 15.75 -24.65
C LEU A 170 6.58 17.10 -24.37
N TYR A 171 5.86 18.18 -24.65
CA TYR A 171 6.25 19.56 -24.42
C TYR A 171 5.46 20.12 -23.22
N LEU A 172 6.14 20.53 -22.15
CA LEU A 172 5.53 21.06 -20.93
C LEU A 172 6.18 22.39 -20.53
N PRO A 173 5.51 23.53 -20.77
CA PRO A 173 5.99 24.83 -20.35
C PRO A 173 5.80 25.03 -18.82
N GLY A 174 6.72 25.73 -18.16
CA GLY A 174 6.70 25.99 -16.73
C GLY A 174 7.02 24.79 -15.86
N GLU A 175 7.53 23.69 -16.44
CA GLU A 175 7.92 22.50 -15.71
C GLU A 175 9.45 22.39 -15.64
N GLU A 176 10.00 22.49 -14.42
CA GLU A 176 11.44 22.53 -14.15
C GLU A 176 11.98 21.18 -13.67
N THR A 177 11.09 20.24 -13.35
CA THR A 177 11.46 18.94 -12.78
C THR A 177 11.42 17.85 -13.84
N PRO A 178 12.46 17.00 -13.94
CA PRO A 178 12.41 15.81 -14.79
C PRO A 178 11.25 14.87 -14.43
N PRO A 179 10.70 14.12 -15.40
CA PRO A 179 9.67 13.13 -15.09
C PRO A 179 10.24 12.01 -14.22
N SER A 180 9.44 11.49 -13.31
CA SER A 180 9.71 10.21 -12.68
C SER A 180 9.63 9.11 -13.75
N TRP A 181 10.55 8.16 -13.73
CA TRP A 181 10.57 7.05 -14.67
C TRP A 181 10.54 5.71 -13.94
N ALA A 182 9.53 4.89 -14.24
CA ALA A 182 9.46 3.53 -13.75
C ALA A 182 10.16 2.59 -14.72
N PHE A 183 11.17 1.89 -14.25
CA PHE A 183 11.90 0.86 -15.03
C PHE A 183 11.17 -0.49 -15.05
N GLN A 184 10.18 -0.64 -14.22
CA GLN A 184 9.40 -1.87 -14.03
C GLN A 184 7.93 -1.60 -14.30
N GLN A 185 7.24 -2.55 -14.92
CA GLN A 185 5.83 -2.50 -15.26
C GLN A 185 5.12 -3.78 -14.80
N ASP A 186 3.81 -3.87 -15.02
CA ASP A 186 2.99 -5.07 -14.79
C ASP A 186 3.27 -6.23 -15.76
N VAL A 187 4.10 -5.98 -16.78
CA VAL A 187 4.66 -6.97 -17.70
C VAL A 187 6.18 -6.93 -17.67
N PRO A 188 6.88 -8.02 -18.07
CA PRO A 188 8.34 -8.01 -18.12
C PRO A 188 8.88 -6.95 -19.09
N VAL A 189 10.00 -6.35 -18.69
CA VAL A 189 10.73 -5.35 -19.50
C VAL A 189 12.14 -5.86 -19.77
N VAL A 190 12.51 -6.02 -21.04
CA VAL A 190 13.86 -6.46 -21.42
C VAL A 190 14.88 -5.34 -21.22
N TRP A 191 14.53 -4.11 -21.63
CA TRP A 191 15.38 -2.94 -21.43
C TRP A 191 14.55 -1.68 -21.23
N SER A 192 14.81 -0.95 -20.14
CA SER A 192 14.21 0.35 -19.82
C SER A 192 15.30 1.39 -19.62
N ASP A 193 15.29 2.47 -20.42
CA ASP A 193 16.36 3.48 -20.53
C ASP A 193 15.84 4.87 -20.13
N TYR A 194 16.55 5.53 -19.24
CA TYR A 194 16.24 6.89 -18.80
C TYR A 194 17.44 7.80 -18.98
N ARG A 195 17.24 8.89 -19.75
CA ARG A 195 18.24 9.94 -19.92
C ARG A 195 17.67 11.30 -19.60
N VAL A 196 18.47 12.14 -18.95
CA VAL A 196 18.09 13.51 -18.69
C VAL A 196 19.30 14.43 -18.74
N VAL A 197 19.18 15.57 -19.41
CA VAL A 197 20.17 16.64 -19.45
C VAL A 197 19.76 17.73 -18.46
N LEU A 198 20.55 17.93 -17.41
CA LEU A 198 20.29 18.86 -16.33
C LEU A 198 21.34 19.99 -16.38
N SER A 199 20.86 21.24 -16.46
CA SER A 199 21.70 22.42 -16.37
C SER A 199 22.35 22.54 -14.99
N ASN A 200 23.59 22.99 -14.91
CA ASN A 200 24.30 23.22 -13.65
C ASN A 200 23.67 24.35 -12.81
N TYR A 201 22.71 25.09 -13.35
CA TYR A 201 21.91 26.05 -12.58
C TYR A 201 20.89 25.42 -11.64
N PHE A 202 20.59 24.13 -11.83
CA PHE A 202 19.64 23.38 -11.01
C PHE A 202 20.37 22.32 -10.19
N THR A 203 20.06 22.27 -8.93
CA THR A 203 20.49 21.20 -8.03
C THR A 203 19.34 20.24 -7.83
N PHE A 204 19.56 18.96 -8.14
CA PHE A 204 18.55 17.90 -7.93
C PHE A 204 19.05 16.87 -6.92
N LYS A 205 18.13 16.34 -6.12
CA LYS A 205 18.31 15.08 -5.40
C LYS A 205 17.75 13.95 -6.25
N VAL A 206 18.54 12.90 -6.43
CA VAL A 206 18.12 11.69 -7.15
C VAL A 206 17.66 10.66 -6.14
N ILE A 207 16.45 10.17 -6.33
CA ILE A 207 15.81 9.19 -5.45
C ILE A 207 15.55 7.93 -6.28
N MET A 208 16.21 6.84 -5.90
CA MET A 208 15.95 5.51 -6.44
C MET A 208 14.98 4.78 -5.51
N ILE A 209 13.97 4.15 -6.09
CA ILE A 209 12.94 3.38 -5.39
C ILE A 209 12.92 1.98 -6.00
N GLY A 210 12.58 0.97 -5.21
CA GLY A 210 12.48 -0.42 -5.63
C GLY A 210 13.78 -1.21 -5.42
N TYR A 211 13.80 -2.44 -5.92
CA TYR A 211 14.83 -3.45 -5.58
C TYR A 211 15.68 -3.88 -6.78
N LEU A 212 15.40 -3.38 -8.00
CA LEU A 212 16.15 -3.78 -9.19
C LEU A 212 17.48 -3.02 -9.26
N GLY A 213 18.55 -3.75 -9.54
CA GLY A 213 19.85 -3.15 -9.84
C GLY A 213 19.85 -2.42 -11.18
N LEU A 214 20.60 -1.32 -11.26
CA LEU A 214 20.82 -0.61 -12.51
C LEU A 214 21.83 -1.34 -13.37
N ALA A 215 21.49 -1.57 -14.64
CA ALA A 215 22.42 -2.08 -15.65
C ALA A 215 23.36 -0.97 -16.15
N VAL A 216 22.88 0.26 -16.13
CA VAL A 216 23.67 1.47 -16.45
C VAL A 216 23.35 2.54 -15.41
N TYR A 217 24.38 3.21 -14.90
CA TYR A 217 24.29 4.45 -14.14
C TYR A 217 25.51 5.30 -14.43
N ASP A 218 25.33 6.29 -15.28
CA ASP A 218 26.43 7.10 -15.78
C ASP A 218 26.08 8.59 -15.79
N GLN A 219 27.07 9.43 -15.67
CA GLN A 219 26.96 10.89 -15.71
C GLN A 219 28.11 11.45 -16.57
N LYS A 220 27.78 12.26 -17.52
CA LYS A 220 28.80 12.92 -18.36
C LYS A 220 28.51 14.40 -18.57
N PRO A 221 29.50 15.27 -18.56
CA PRO A 221 29.34 16.68 -18.92
C PRO A 221 28.94 16.83 -20.39
N VAL A 222 27.95 17.69 -20.63
CA VAL A 222 27.48 18.03 -21.99
C VAL A 222 27.21 19.53 -22.09
N ALA A 223 27.00 20.03 -23.30
CA ALA A 223 26.54 21.39 -23.49
C ALA A 223 25.11 21.57 -22.97
N SER A 224 24.84 22.68 -22.30
CA SER A 224 23.48 22.98 -21.86
C SER A 224 22.55 23.25 -23.04
N THR A 225 21.32 22.79 -22.94
CA THR A 225 20.24 23.09 -23.89
C THR A 225 19.30 24.20 -23.36
N LEU A 226 19.53 24.66 -22.11
CA LEU A 226 18.63 25.58 -21.41
C LEU A 226 18.71 26.99 -21.97
N LEU A 227 19.92 27.54 -22.09
CA LEU A 227 20.17 28.90 -22.57
C LEU A 227 20.84 28.91 -23.94
N PRO A 228 20.73 30.03 -24.72
CA PRO A 228 21.43 30.15 -25.99
C PRO A 228 22.94 29.95 -25.84
N ALA A 229 23.59 29.41 -26.85
CA ALA A 229 24.96 28.91 -26.92
C ALA A 229 26.11 29.92 -26.52
N LYS A 230 25.80 31.05 -25.97
CA LYS A 230 26.78 32.06 -25.50
C LYS A 230 26.96 32.12 -23.97
N SER A 231 26.26 31.26 -23.21
CA SER A 231 26.45 31.17 -21.77
C SER A 231 27.51 30.11 -21.46
N ASP A 232 28.43 30.42 -20.53
CA ASP A 232 29.43 29.47 -20.00
C ASP A 232 28.76 28.38 -19.12
N GLU A 233 27.45 28.13 -19.33
CA GLU A 233 26.68 27.17 -18.59
C GLU A 233 26.98 25.75 -19.07
N GLY A 234 27.46 24.90 -18.16
CA GLY A 234 27.55 23.45 -18.36
C GLY A 234 26.25 22.75 -17.98
N ALA A 235 26.14 21.52 -18.47
CA ALA A 235 25.08 20.60 -18.06
C ALA A 235 25.64 19.20 -17.82
N MET A 236 24.90 18.37 -17.09
CA MET A 236 25.19 16.96 -16.88
C MET A 236 24.11 16.11 -17.55
N GLU A 237 24.48 15.21 -18.41
CA GLU A 237 23.62 14.13 -18.87
C GLU A 237 23.70 12.99 -17.84
N TRP A 238 22.55 12.62 -17.30
CA TRP A 238 22.37 11.45 -16.46
C TRP A 238 21.78 10.33 -17.31
N HIS A 239 22.35 9.14 -17.20
CA HIS A 239 21.88 7.95 -17.87
C HIS A 239 21.70 6.82 -16.86
N ALA A 240 20.49 6.31 -16.73
CA ALA A 240 20.15 5.16 -15.89
C ALA A 240 19.35 4.16 -16.72
N ALA A 241 19.66 2.87 -16.60
CA ALA A 241 18.90 1.82 -17.28
C ALA A 241 18.78 0.57 -16.41
N VAL A 242 17.69 -0.17 -16.62
CA VAL A 242 17.46 -1.49 -16.03
C VAL A 242 17.28 -2.50 -17.14
N ALA A 243 17.95 -3.64 -17.02
CA ALA A 243 17.82 -4.78 -17.92
C ALA A 243 17.01 -5.90 -17.25
N ASN A 244 16.17 -6.59 -18.01
CA ASN A 244 15.42 -7.76 -17.60
C ASN A 244 14.61 -7.54 -16.31
N ALA A 245 13.87 -6.42 -16.24
CA ALA A 245 12.96 -6.19 -15.12
C ALA A 245 11.79 -7.20 -15.19
N PRO A 246 11.57 -7.98 -14.14
CA PRO A 246 10.41 -8.87 -14.06
C PRO A 246 9.12 -8.06 -13.98
N ALA A 247 7.99 -8.67 -14.36
CA ALA A 247 6.70 -8.06 -14.15
C ALA A 247 6.49 -7.76 -12.66
N PHE A 248 6.06 -6.54 -12.35
CA PHE A 248 5.62 -6.19 -11.01
C PHE A 248 4.24 -6.83 -10.79
N ARG A 249 4.16 -7.78 -9.88
CA ARG A 249 2.89 -8.42 -9.49
C ARG A 249 2.33 -7.70 -8.27
N ASN A 250 1.14 -7.12 -8.44
CA ASN A 250 0.42 -6.56 -7.30
C ASN A 250 -0.12 -7.73 -6.45
N GLU A 251 0.48 -7.93 -5.29
CA GLU A 251 0.13 -9.01 -4.37
C GLU A 251 -0.67 -8.45 -3.17
N PRO A 252 -1.45 -9.29 -2.47
CA PRO A 252 -2.11 -8.89 -1.24
C PRO A 252 -1.13 -8.32 -0.21
N TYR A 253 -1.64 -7.44 0.65
CA TYR A 253 -0.88 -6.86 1.77
C TYR A 253 0.35 -6.08 1.32
N ILE A 254 0.18 -5.20 0.36
CA ILE A 254 1.15 -4.18 -0.09
C ILE A 254 0.60 -2.79 0.28
N THR A 255 1.47 -1.84 0.63
CA THR A 255 1.05 -0.45 0.86
C THR A 255 0.60 0.18 -0.44
N THR A 256 1.54 0.33 -1.36
CA THR A 256 1.30 0.81 -2.72
C THR A 256 2.40 0.30 -3.65
N PRO A 257 2.10 -0.02 -4.92
CA PRO A 257 3.13 -0.29 -5.93
C PRO A 257 4.18 0.82 -6.02
N ALA A 258 3.78 2.04 -5.67
CA ALA A 258 4.65 3.21 -5.69
C ALA A 258 5.90 3.09 -4.80
N ASP A 259 5.85 2.32 -3.71
CA ASP A 259 6.97 2.11 -2.80
C ASP A 259 7.98 1.06 -3.29
N TYR A 260 7.55 0.16 -4.19
CA TYR A 260 8.32 -1.05 -4.51
C TYR A 260 8.67 -1.20 -5.98
N MET A 261 7.87 -0.61 -6.87
CA MET A 261 8.17 -0.61 -8.30
C MET A 261 9.44 0.20 -8.57
N SER A 262 10.42 -0.43 -9.21
CA SER A 262 11.72 0.20 -9.46
C SER A 262 11.60 1.41 -10.36
N ARG A 263 12.01 2.59 -9.83
CA ARG A 263 11.93 3.88 -10.51
C ARG A 263 13.01 4.84 -10.06
N ILE A 264 13.27 5.84 -10.91
CA ILE A 264 14.09 7.01 -10.60
C ILE A 264 13.19 8.25 -10.51
N ARG A 265 13.47 9.11 -9.55
CA ARG A 265 12.79 10.40 -9.36
C ARG A 265 13.80 11.48 -9.05
N PHE A 266 13.57 12.66 -9.58
CA PHE A 266 14.38 13.85 -9.34
C PHE A 266 13.58 14.85 -8.51
N GLU A 267 14.18 15.35 -7.45
CA GLU A 267 13.61 16.40 -6.61
C GLU A 267 14.45 17.65 -6.72
N LEU A 268 13.84 18.75 -7.17
CA LEU A 268 14.52 20.04 -7.29
C LEU A 268 14.90 20.55 -5.90
N ALA A 269 16.20 20.64 -5.62
CA ALA A 269 16.76 21.06 -4.36
C ALA A 269 17.18 22.55 -4.36
N GLY A 270 17.42 23.13 -5.53
CA GLY A 270 17.76 24.54 -5.64
C GLY A 270 17.90 25.01 -7.07
N ILE A 271 17.83 26.32 -7.23
CA ILE A 271 18.11 27.05 -8.49
C ILE A 271 19.15 28.11 -8.14
N ASN A 272 20.22 28.20 -8.94
CA ASN A 272 21.24 29.22 -8.81
C ASN A 272 21.64 29.76 -10.19
N ILE A 273 20.89 30.74 -10.68
CA ILE A 273 21.19 31.44 -11.94
C ILE A 273 21.88 32.77 -11.57
N PRO A 274 23.19 32.94 -11.84
CA PRO A 274 23.95 34.10 -11.48
C PRO A 274 23.31 35.40 -11.97
N GLY A 275 23.14 36.39 -11.07
CA GLY A 275 22.54 37.67 -11.37
C GLY A 275 21.03 37.69 -11.63
N VAL A 276 20.35 36.53 -11.56
CA VAL A 276 18.90 36.39 -11.80
C VAL A 276 18.18 35.87 -10.56
N VAL A 277 18.51 34.66 -10.10
CA VAL A 277 17.84 34.05 -8.95
C VAL A 277 18.74 33.03 -8.24
N THR A 278 18.73 33.09 -6.91
CA THR A 278 19.26 32.00 -6.06
C THR A 278 18.16 31.59 -5.11
N LYS A 279 17.72 30.34 -5.18
CA LYS A 279 16.65 29.80 -4.34
C LYS A 279 16.95 28.35 -3.98
N ALA A 280 16.93 28.04 -2.69
CA ALA A 280 17.00 26.70 -2.16
C ALA A 280 15.57 26.18 -1.89
N PHE A 281 15.27 24.95 -2.31
CA PHE A 281 14.00 24.28 -2.08
C PHE A 281 14.13 23.06 -1.16
N SER A 282 15.33 22.49 -1.07
CA SER A 282 15.61 21.43 -0.09
C SER A 282 15.93 22.09 1.22
N LEU A 283 14.95 22.09 2.09
CA LEU A 283 15.07 22.61 3.43
C LEU A 283 15.64 21.53 4.35
N SER A 284 16.36 21.94 5.40
CA SER A 284 16.51 21.08 6.56
C SER A 284 15.11 20.80 7.14
N TRP A 285 14.96 19.75 7.93
CA TRP A 285 13.70 19.50 8.62
C TRP A 285 13.27 20.70 9.46
N GLN A 286 14.22 21.36 10.10
CA GLN A 286 13.95 22.55 10.91
C GLN A 286 13.44 23.73 10.07
N ASP A 287 14.02 23.97 8.89
CA ASP A 287 13.54 25.04 7.99
C ASP A 287 12.14 24.73 7.44
N MET A 288 11.87 23.47 7.13
CA MET A 288 10.56 23.03 6.71
C MET A 288 9.51 23.23 7.80
N ASP A 289 9.83 22.83 9.04
CA ASP A 289 8.94 23.03 10.20
C ASP A 289 8.62 24.51 10.41
N GLN A 290 9.63 25.38 10.36
CA GLN A 290 9.44 26.84 10.48
C GLN A 290 8.62 27.42 9.32
N THR A 291 8.86 26.95 8.10
CA THR A 291 8.07 27.34 6.93
C THR A 291 6.61 26.98 7.11
N LEU A 292 6.30 25.75 7.52
CA LEU A 292 4.93 25.28 7.79
C LEU A 292 4.27 26.09 8.92
N LEU A 293 4.97 26.34 10.02
CA LEU A 293 4.45 27.12 11.14
C LEU A 293 4.09 28.57 10.76
N ASN A 294 4.81 29.16 9.80
CA ASN A 294 4.57 30.53 9.33
C ASN A 294 3.58 30.61 8.15
N MET A 295 3.28 29.48 7.52
CA MET A 295 2.39 29.41 6.35
C MET A 295 0.93 29.74 6.73
N GLU A 296 0.27 30.59 5.91
CA GLU A 296 -1.16 30.92 6.09
C GLU A 296 -2.05 29.68 6.04
N SER A 297 -1.77 28.77 5.10
CA SER A 297 -2.55 27.55 4.88
C SER A 297 -2.23 26.40 5.87
N PHE A 298 -1.31 26.64 6.82
CA PHE A 298 -0.93 25.62 7.82
C PHE A 298 -0.91 26.23 9.24
N GLY A 299 0.22 26.76 9.70
CA GLY A 299 0.44 27.15 11.09
C GLY A 299 -0.51 28.22 11.61
N LYS A 300 -1.00 29.10 10.73
CA LYS A 300 -1.95 30.13 11.13
C LYS A 300 -3.40 29.63 11.23
N GLN A 301 -3.73 28.50 10.62
CA GLN A 301 -5.10 27.98 10.60
C GLN A 301 -5.56 27.44 11.97
N TYR A 302 -4.71 26.75 12.70
CA TYR A 302 -5.07 26.04 13.92
C TYR A 302 -4.61 26.72 15.23
N ARG A 303 -3.96 27.91 15.15
CA ARG A 303 -3.48 28.60 16.37
C ARG A 303 -4.61 29.02 17.29
N LYS A 304 -5.74 29.42 16.72
CA LYS A 304 -6.98 29.81 17.43
C LYS A 304 -8.18 29.42 16.59
N ALA A 305 -9.24 29.00 17.24
CA ALA A 305 -10.50 28.64 16.59
C ALA A 305 -11.67 29.55 17.11
N PRO A 306 -11.62 30.87 16.91
CA PRO A 306 -12.63 31.78 17.47
C PRO A 306 -14.06 31.46 17.02
N TYR A 307 -14.20 30.76 15.89
CA TYR A 307 -15.47 30.29 15.37
C TYR A 307 -16.01 29.03 16.10
N LEU A 308 -15.25 28.45 17.04
CA LEU A 308 -15.65 27.33 17.91
C LEU A 308 -15.65 27.72 19.39
N ARG A 309 -15.60 29.02 19.72
CA ARG A 309 -15.54 29.50 21.12
C ARG A 309 -16.68 28.99 21.96
N ASP A 310 -17.92 29.07 21.48
CA ASP A 310 -19.11 28.64 22.22
C ASP A 310 -19.05 27.12 22.50
N VAL A 311 -18.49 26.36 21.58
CA VAL A 311 -18.27 24.91 21.74
C VAL A 311 -17.22 24.65 22.82
N ALA A 312 -16.11 25.39 22.80
CA ALA A 312 -15.06 25.26 23.82
C ALA A 312 -15.60 25.61 25.23
N GLU A 313 -16.41 26.67 25.34
CA GLU A 313 -17.05 27.06 26.60
C GLU A 313 -18.03 26.00 27.10
N ALA A 314 -18.85 25.44 26.22
CA ALA A 314 -19.77 24.37 26.59
C ALA A 314 -19.02 23.09 27.04
N ILE A 315 -17.90 22.75 26.42
CA ILE A 315 -17.07 21.61 26.83
C ILE A 315 -16.41 21.88 28.18
N ARG A 316 -15.85 23.09 28.42
CA ARG A 316 -15.26 23.47 29.72
C ARG A 316 -16.25 23.42 30.86
N ALA A 317 -17.51 23.82 30.62
CA ALA A 317 -18.56 23.76 31.60
C ALA A 317 -18.89 22.33 32.06
N LYS A 318 -18.77 21.34 31.18
CA LYS A 318 -19.03 19.93 31.46
C LYS A 318 -17.80 19.16 31.96
N HIS A 319 -16.61 19.56 31.50
CA HIS A 319 -15.35 18.85 31.76
C HIS A 319 -14.35 19.81 32.40
N PRO A 320 -14.10 19.76 33.73
CA PRO A 320 -13.13 20.59 34.40
C PRO A 320 -11.71 20.33 33.89
N ALA A 321 -10.75 21.24 34.20
CA ALA A 321 -9.38 21.16 33.69
C ALA A 321 -8.68 19.83 34.02
N ALA A 322 -9.03 19.21 35.17
CA ALA A 322 -8.49 17.91 35.57
C ALA A 322 -9.01 16.73 34.71
N ASP A 323 -10.14 16.91 34.02
CA ASP A 323 -10.71 15.90 33.12
C ASP A 323 -10.21 16.11 31.68
N THR A 324 -8.90 15.99 31.49
CA THR A 324 -8.24 16.13 30.18
C THR A 324 -8.84 15.18 29.14
N LEU A 325 -9.06 13.93 29.52
CA LEU A 325 -9.57 12.91 28.58
C LEU A 325 -11.02 13.17 28.17
N GLY A 326 -11.84 13.68 29.11
CA GLY A 326 -13.21 14.13 28.82
C GLY A 326 -13.23 15.30 27.84
N ARG A 327 -12.37 16.27 28.01
CA ARG A 327 -12.20 17.39 27.05
C ARG A 327 -11.79 16.89 25.67
N VAL A 328 -10.80 16.00 25.59
CA VAL A 328 -10.34 15.41 24.31
C VAL A 328 -11.46 14.69 23.61
N ARG A 329 -12.18 13.82 24.33
CA ARG A 329 -13.30 13.04 23.77
C ARG A 329 -14.42 13.97 23.28
N ALA A 330 -14.80 14.96 24.07
CA ALA A 330 -15.86 15.91 23.72
C ALA A 330 -15.50 16.75 22.48
N ALA A 331 -14.25 17.25 22.38
CA ALA A 331 -13.78 17.98 21.22
C ALA A 331 -13.76 17.10 19.96
N TYR A 332 -13.21 15.90 20.07
CA TYR A 332 -13.17 14.93 18.99
C TYR A 332 -14.58 14.58 18.48
N GLU A 333 -15.48 14.26 19.40
CA GLU A 333 -16.86 13.90 19.09
C GLU A 333 -17.60 15.05 18.41
N HIS A 334 -17.40 16.29 18.89
CA HIS A 334 -18.01 17.47 18.28
C HIS A 334 -17.63 17.58 16.80
N VAL A 335 -16.32 17.54 16.47
CA VAL A 335 -15.86 17.68 15.07
C VAL A 335 -16.36 16.50 14.24
N ARG A 336 -16.23 15.28 14.75
CA ARG A 336 -16.62 14.04 14.08
C ARG A 336 -18.14 13.99 13.73
N GLN A 337 -18.99 14.51 14.62
CA GLN A 337 -20.45 14.52 14.42
C GLN A 337 -20.92 15.68 13.54
N THR A 338 -20.27 16.85 13.65
CA THR A 338 -20.74 18.06 12.96
C THR A 338 -20.16 18.20 11.56
N MET A 339 -19.01 17.59 11.30
CA MET A 339 -18.31 17.69 10.01
C MET A 339 -18.40 16.41 9.20
N THR A 340 -18.29 16.54 7.88
CA THR A 340 -18.21 15.41 6.95
C THR A 340 -16.93 15.50 6.14
N TRP A 341 -16.14 14.44 6.16
CA TRP A 341 -14.96 14.33 5.31
C TRP A 341 -15.36 14.16 3.83
N ASN A 342 -14.65 14.83 2.92
CA ASN A 342 -14.91 14.82 1.49
C ASN A 342 -14.11 13.74 0.72
N ASN A 343 -13.48 12.81 1.44
CA ASN A 343 -12.59 11.75 0.94
C ASN A 343 -11.29 12.26 0.29
N ARG A 344 -10.87 13.49 0.59
CA ARG A 344 -9.59 14.03 0.11
C ARG A 344 -8.57 14.11 1.24
N GLY A 345 -7.36 13.58 0.99
CA GLY A 345 -6.19 13.88 1.77
C GLY A 345 -5.74 15.32 1.51
N ASN A 346 -5.24 15.99 2.51
CA ASN A 346 -4.53 17.26 2.43
C ASN A 346 -3.84 17.51 3.78
N PHE A 347 -2.79 18.34 3.79
CA PHE A 347 -2.17 18.83 5.02
C PHE A 347 -2.17 20.37 5.11
N GLN A 348 -2.88 21.06 4.22
CA GLN A 348 -3.05 22.52 4.19
C GLN A 348 -4.52 22.87 4.05
N SER A 349 -4.95 23.97 4.67
CA SER A 349 -6.30 24.52 4.57
C SER A 349 -6.26 26.04 4.53
N ASP A 350 -7.13 26.67 3.75
CA ASP A 350 -7.17 28.11 3.58
C ASP A 350 -8.39 28.80 4.22
N ARG A 351 -9.46 28.03 4.51
CA ARG A 351 -10.79 28.65 4.76
C ARG A 351 -11.62 27.87 5.78
N LEU A 352 -11.10 27.59 6.98
CA LEU A 352 -11.78 26.80 7.99
C LEU A 352 -13.19 27.30 8.35
N LYS A 353 -13.40 28.63 8.44
CA LYS A 353 -14.73 29.21 8.71
C LYS A 353 -15.74 28.81 7.62
N LYS A 354 -15.36 28.92 6.34
CA LYS A 354 -16.23 28.52 5.22
C LYS A 354 -16.49 27.02 5.23
N VAL A 355 -15.50 26.23 5.59
CA VAL A 355 -15.63 24.76 5.70
C VAL A 355 -16.62 24.39 6.81
N LEU A 356 -16.57 25.10 7.95
CA LEU A 356 -17.51 24.92 9.05
C LEU A 356 -18.96 25.23 8.60
N ASP A 357 -19.17 26.33 7.86
CA ASP A 357 -20.48 26.69 7.32
C ASP A 357 -21.03 25.61 6.36
N LEU A 358 -20.16 25.02 5.55
CA LEU A 358 -20.50 23.92 4.61
C LEU A 358 -20.63 22.55 5.28
N LYS A 359 -20.16 22.41 6.51
CA LYS A 359 -20.08 21.12 7.26
C LYS A 359 -19.38 20.00 6.48
N LYS A 360 -18.48 20.34 5.56
CA LYS A 360 -17.77 19.39 4.70
C LYS A 360 -16.39 19.94 4.34
N GLY A 361 -15.33 19.15 4.60
CA GLY A 361 -13.95 19.52 4.35
C GLY A 361 -13.04 18.33 4.07
N ASP A 362 -11.78 18.60 3.78
CA ASP A 362 -10.73 17.60 3.63
C ASP A 362 -10.07 17.26 5.00
N ALA A 363 -9.02 16.44 4.97
CA ALA A 363 -8.33 15.99 6.19
C ALA A 363 -7.73 17.17 6.97
N ALA A 364 -7.12 18.15 6.29
CA ALA A 364 -6.54 19.32 6.94
C ALA A 364 -7.62 20.19 7.59
N ASP A 365 -8.75 20.36 6.91
CA ASP A 365 -9.85 21.16 7.42
C ASP A 365 -10.36 20.63 8.76
N LEU A 366 -10.69 19.32 8.81
CA LEU A 366 -11.27 18.69 9.98
C LEU A 366 -10.26 18.61 11.13
N ASN A 367 -9.03 18.22 10.85
CA ASN A 367 -8.02 18.04 11.90
C ASN A 367 -7.47 19.36 12.41
N PHE A 368 -7.39 20.42 11.59
CA PHE A 368 -7.06 21.76 12.10
C PHE A 368 -8.16 22.36 12.96
N MET A 369 -9.45 22.11 12.63
CA MET A 369 -10.56 22.48 13.53
C MET A 369 -10.44 21.75 14.88
N LEU A 370 -10.14 20.45 14.86
CA LEU A 370 -9.91 19.68 16.08
C LEU A 370 -8.73 20.24 16.89
N ILE A 371 -7.58 20.48 16.26
CA ILE A 371 -6.39 21.04 16.93
C ILE A 371 -6.72 22.41 17.54
N GLY A 372 -7.37 23.30 16.79
CA GLY A 372 -7.79 24.61 17.27
C GLY A 372 -8.74 24.54 18.46
N LEU A 373 -9.72 23.65 18.43
CA LEU A 373 -10.66 23.43 19.54
C LEU A 373 -9.94 22.87 20.77
N LEU A 374 -9.04 21.90 20.60
CA LEU A 374 -8.25 21.34 21.70
C LEU A 374 -7.33 22.42 22.34
N ARG A 375 -6.74 23.30 21.55
CA ARG A 375 -5.95 24.44 22.05
C ARG A 375 -6.80 25.46 22.81
N ASP A 376 -8.01 25.75 22.31
CA ASP A 376 -8.96 26.59 23.03
C ASP A 376 -9.44 25.95 24.36
N LEU A 377 -9.26 24.63 24.52
CA LEU A 377 -9.50 23.90 25.78
C LEU A 377 -8.23 23.78 26.66
N ASP A 378 -7.21 24.58 26.38
CA ASP A 378 -5.93 24.65 27.11
C ASP A 378 -5.08 23.35 26.99
N LEU A 379 -5.24 22.62 25.90
CA LEU A 379 -4.47 21.40 25.61
C LEU A 379 -3.37 21.68 24.57
N ASP A 380 -2.17 21.13 24.77
CA ASP A 380 -1.04 21.30 23.85
C ASP A 380 -1.19 20.38 22.62
N ALA A 381 -2.18 20.71 21.78
CA ALA A 381 -2.45 20.00 20.55
C ALA A 381 -1.60 20.53 19.38
N ASN A 382 -0.99 19.63 18.61
CA ASN A 382 -0.10 19.96 17.51
C ASN A 382 -0.38 19.07 16.29
N PRO A 383 -0.12 19.55 15.05
CA PRO A 383 -0.32 18.75 13.87
C PRO A 383 0.80 17.73 13.64
N VAL A 384 0.44 16.57 13.13
CA VAL A 384 1.35 15.58 12.56
C VAL A 384 1.04 15.45 11.08
N ILE A 385 1.98 15.87 10.24
CA ILE A 385 1.88 15.64 8.80
C ILE A 385 2.40 14.23 8.48
N LEU A 386 1.72 13.56 7.57
CA LEU A 386 2.04 12.20 7.18
C LEU A 386 1.73 11.94 5.70
N SER A 387 2.23 10.83 5.21
CA SER A 387 1.88 10.26 3.91
C SER A 387 0.92 9.09 4.12
N THR A 388 -0.20 9.09 3.43
CA THR A 388 -1.13 7.94 3.48
C THR A 388 -0.53 6.71 2.82
N ARG A 389 -1.04 5.52 3.13
CA ARG A 389 -0.55 4.24 2.60
C ARG A 389 -0.53 4.20 1.07
N ASP A 390 -1.53 4.75 0.41
CA ASP A 390 -1.65 4.84 -1.04
C ASP A 390 -0.71 5.88 -1.68
N ASN A 391 -0.28 6.90 -0.94
CA ASN A 391 0.69 7.91 -1.39
C ASN A 391 2.14 7.42 -1.28
N GLY A 392 2.40 6.41 -0.46
CA GLY A 392 3.70 5.79 -0.26
C GLY A 392 4.46 6.30 0.97
N GLN A 393 5.60 5.66 1.24
CA GLN A 393 6.40 5.97 2.42
C GLN A 393 7.16 7.30 2.28
N ILE A 394 7.35 7.99 3.40
CA ILE A 394 8.19 9.19 3.45
C ILE A 394 9.67 8.81 3.53
N ASN A 395 10.53 9.64 2.94
CA ASN A 395 11.96 9.54 3.10
C ASN A 395 12.43 10.54 4.17
N GLU A 396 12.80 10.03 5.35
CA GLU A 396 13.21 10.85 6.49
C GLU A 396 14.56 11.57 6.29
N ASN A 397 15.33 11.20 5.26
CA ASN A 397 16.60 11.86 4.98
C ASN A 397 16.44 13.26 4.37
N TYR A 398 15.23 13.62 3.90
CA TYR A 398 15.01 14.86 3.17
C TYR A 398 13.74 15.58 3.63
N GLY A 399 13.88 16.88 3.97
CA GLY A 399 12.78 17.77 4.30
C GLY A 399 12.03 18.23 3.03
N LEU A 400 11.17 17.37 2.47
CA LEU A 400 10.42 17.62 1.25
C LEU A 400 8.92 17.67 1.56
N MET A 401 8.29 18.84 1.42
CA MET A 401 6.86 19.01 1.72
C MET A 401 5.95 18.11 0.86
N ARG A 402 6.33 17.91 -0.42
CA ARG A 402 5.48 17.19 -1.38
C ARG A 402 5.36 15.68 -1.13
N GLN A 403 6.11 15.13 -0.18
CA GLN A 403 5.93 13.73 0.23
C GLN A 403 4.78 13.53 1.23
N PHE A 404 4.23 14.63 1.76
CA PHE A 404 3.10 14.59 2.68
C PHE A 404 1.79 14.93 1.96
N ASN A 405 0.74 14.22 2.29
CA ASN A 405 -0.60 14.44 1.73
C ASN A 405 -1.72 14.40 2.77
N TYR A 406 -1.35 14.35 4.06
CA TYR A 406 -2.31 14.21 5.14
C TYR A 406 -1.83 14.84 6.44
N VAL A 407 -2.75 15.18 7.34
CA VAL A 407 -2.44 15.68 8.68
C VAL A 407 -3.43 15.11 9.70
N VAL A 408 -2.93 14.82 10.90
CA VAL A 408 -3.72 14.39 12.07
C VAL A 408 -3.37 15.23 13.29
N ALA A 409 -4.21 15.21 14.31
CA ALA A 409 -3.96 15.90 15.57
C ALA A 409 -3.15 15.04 16.53
N HIS A 410 -2.26 15.66 17.29
CA HIS A 410 -1.42 15.05 18.30
C HIS A 410 -1.58 15.77 19.64
N LEU A 411 -1.57 14.98 20.70
CA LEU A 411 -1.46 15.38 22.10
C LEU A 411 -0.45 14.49 22.81
N THR A 412 0.15 14.98 23.89
CA THR A 412 0.88 14.12 24.83
C THR A 412 -0.02 13.85 26.04
N LEU A 413 -0.40 12.59 26.24
CA LEU A 413 -1.21 12.16 27.37
C LEU A 413 -0.44 11.11 28.17
N GLY A 414 -0.25 11.38 29.47
CA GLY A 414 0.51 10.48 30.33
C GLY A 414 1.96 10.23 29.88
N GLY A 415 2.56 11.16 29.14
CA GLY A 415 3.92 11.04 28.58
C GLY A 415 4.00 10.26 27.27
N ALA A 416 2.88 9.76 26.74
CA ALA A 416 2.81 9.04 25.47
C ALA A 416 2.19 9.91 24.36
N ASP A 417 2.57 9.63 23.12
CA ASP A 417 1.94 10.23 21.93
C ASP A 417 0.50 9.72 21.78
N PHE A 418 -0.43 10.63 21.65
CA PHE A 418 -1.85 10.33 21.48
C PHE A 418 -2.35 11.01 20.20
N LEU A 419 -2.75 10.20 19.23
CA LEU A 419 -3.13 10.65 17.90
C LEU A 419 -4.64 10.64 17.72
N LEU A 420 -5.15 11.63 16.98
CA LEU A 420 -6.57 11.81 16.69
C LEU A 420 -6.77 12.15 15.22
N ASP A 421 -7.74 11.52 14.58
CA ASP A 421 -8.17 11.84 13.22
C ASP A 421 -9.69 11.97 13.14
N ALA A 422 -10.17 13.19 12.98
CA ALA A 422 -11.61 13.50 12.96
C ALA A 422 -12.29 13.17 11.62
N THR A 423 -11.58 12.65 10.64
CA THR A 423 -12.13 12.34 9.31
C THR A 423 -12.96 11.06 9.28
N ASP A 424 -12.71 10.14 10.23
CA ASP A 424 -13.38 8.85 10.27
C ASP A 424 -14.39 8.78 11.42
N ARG A 425 -15.64 8.43 11.09
CA ARG A 425 -16.74 8.39 12.04
C ARG A 425 -16.76 7.14 12.93
N HIS A 426 -15.99 6.12 12.55
CA HIS A 426 -15.98 4.81 13.21
C HIS A 426 -14.71 4.55 14.01
N VAL A 427 -13.72 5.43 13.87
CA VAL A 427 -12.46 5.39 14.62
C VAL A 427 -12.63 6.11 15.95
N ARG A 428 -12.17 5.50 17.05
CA ARG A 428 -12.18 6.09 18.38
C ARG A 428 -10.95 6.97 18.66
N PRO A 429 -11.00 7.91 19.61
CA PRO A 429 -9.82 8.66 20.02
C PRO A 429 -8.64 7.75 20.39
N GLY A 430 -7.45 8.05 19.89
CA GLY A 430 -6.25 7.26 20.10
C GLY A 430 -5.97 6.21 19.02
N MET A 431 -6.91 6.01 18.07
CA MET A 431 -6.70 5.22 16.87
C MET A 431 -6.54 6.14 15.65
N LEU A 432 -5.81 5.68 14.66
CA LEU A 432 -5.77 6.28 13.32
C LEU A 432 -6.55 5.39 12.34
N PRO A 433 -7.19 5.97 11.32
CA PRO A 433 -7.80 5.17 10.26
C PRO A 433 -6.73 4.42 9.45
N HIS A 434 -7.11 3.28 8.86
CA HIS A 434 -6.20 2.40 8.12
C HIS A 434 -5.31 3.14 7.11
N ARG A 435 -5.84 4.14 6.39
CA ARG A 435 -5.07 4.95 5.42
C ARG A 435 -3.89 5.72 6.03
N ALA A 436 -3.92 6.04 7.32
CA ALA A 436 -2.88 6.80 8.01
C ALA A 436 -1.82 5.92 8.70
N LEU A 437 -1.98 4.58 8.70
CA LEU A 437 -1.04 3.64 9.30
C LEU A 437 0.15 3.39 8.36
N ASN A 438 1.07 4.36 8.25
CA ASN A 438 2.16 4.31 7.28
C ASN A 438 3.50 4.77 7.89
N GLY A 439 4.14 3.89 8.63
CA GLY A 439 5.48 4.09 9.19
C GLY A 439 5.55 5.22 10.20
N THR A 440 5.99 6.42 9.78
CA THR A 440 6.20 7.59 10.63
C THR A 440 5.52 8.84 10.09
N GLY A 441 5.19 9.75 10.98
CA GLY A 441 4.72 11.10 10.67
C GLY A 441 5.62 12.17 11.30
N ARG A 442 5.58 13.38 10.76
CA ARG A 442 6.34 14.52 11.29
C ARG A 442 5.45 15.37 12.20
N LEU A 443 5.68 15.31 13.52
CA LEU A 443 5.08 16.22 14.49
C LEU A 443 5.69 17.61 14.34
N ILE A 444 4.84 18.62 14.10
CA ILE A 444 5.25 20.03 13.92
C ILE A 444 4.95 20.81 15.18
N ARG A 445 5.99 21.37 15.83
CA ARG A 445 5.86 22.11 17.08
C ARG A 445 6.53 23.48 17.01
N PRO A 446 5.94 24.52 17.63
CA PRO A 446 6.51 25.88 17.61
C PRO A 446 7.74 26.06 18.51
N ASP A 447 8.00 25.12 19.41
CA ASP A 447 9.07 25.16 20.43
C ASP A 447 10.38 24.49 19.98
N ASN A 448 10.57 24.27 18.67
CA ASN A 448 11.69 23.54 18.06
C ASN A 448 11.80 22.08 18.52
N GLN A 449 10.73 21.49 19.05
CA GLN A 449 10.67 20.08 19.44
C GLN A 449 9.95 19.21 18.38
N SER A 450 9.91 19.67 17.14
CA SER A 450 9.42 18.88 16.02
C SER A 450 10.24 17.59 15.85
N ARG A 451 9.57 16.46 15.66
CA ARG A 451 10.22 15.16 15.57
C ARG A 451 9.39 14.19 14.74
N PHE A 452 9.98 13.10 14.32
CA PHE A 452 9.23 11.96 13.80
C PHE A 452 8.58 11.18 14.94
N ILE A 453 7.38 10.71 14.68
CA ILE A 453 6.63 9.84 15.60
C ILE A 453 6.10 8.63 14.86
N SER A 454 5.91 7.53 15.56
CA SER A 454 5.36 6.30 14.99
C SER A 454 3.87 6.46 14.71
N LEU A 455 3.45 5.99 13.54
CA LEU A 455 2.04 5.85 13.15
C LEU A 455 1.57 4.39 13.26
N LEU A 456 2.41 3.51 13.81
CA LEU A 456 2.05 2.11 14.00
C LEU A 456 0.90 1.99 15.00
N PRO A 457 -0.11 1.18 14.71
CA PRO A 457 -1.27 1.02 15.58
C PRO A 457 -0.91 0.30 16.87
N THR A 458 -1.51 0.73 17.96
CA THR A 458 -1.52 -0.01 19.24
C THR A 458 -2.65 -1.03 19.33
N GLU A 459 -3.68 -0.84 18.51
CA GLU A 459 -4.85 -1.70 18.43
C GLU A 459 -4.66 -2.79 17.37
N ARG A 460 -5.41 -3.87 17.57
CA ARG A 460 -5.46 -5.00 16.65
C ARG A 460 -6.78 -5.01 15.92
N ASP A 461 -6.83 -5.75 14.83
CA ASP A 461 -8.07 -6.29 14.29
C ASP A 461 -8.41 -7.54 15.11
N VAL A 462 -9.63 -7.63 15.59
CA VAL A 462 -10.09 -8.79 16.37
C VAL A 462 -11.40 -9.29 15.79
N GLU A 463 -11.40 -10.55 15.38
CA GLU A 463 -12.63 -11.28 15.04
C GLU A 463 -12.81 -12.49 15.94
N ALA A 464 -13.94 -12.56 16.63
CA ALA A 464 -14.28 -13.71 17.46
C ALA A 464 -15.64 -14.26 17.05
N LYS A 465 -15.67 -15.53 16.68
CA LYS A 465 -16.88 -16.26 16.28
C LYS A 465 -17.14 -17.36 17.30
N VAL A 466 -18.31 -17.34 17.93
CA VAL A 466 -18.71 -18.35 18.92
C VAL A 466 -20.02 -18.99 18.49
N GLY A 467 -19.97 -20.27 18.11
CA GLY A 467 -21.10 -21.04 17.59
C GLY A 467 -21.62 -22.09 18.60
N GLN A 468 -22.94 -22.23 18.68
CA GLN A 468 -23.60 -23.33 19.38
C GLN A 468 -24.62 -23.96 18.44
N PHE A 469 -24.36 -25.19 18.04
CA PHE A 469 -25.09 -25.87 16.99
C PHE A 469 -25.61 -27.23 17.44
N THR A 470 -26.68 -27.66 16.83
CA THR A 470 -27.21 -29.02 16.92
C THR A 470 -27.14 -29.64 15.52
N LEU A 471 -26.48 -30.77 15.42
CA LEU A 471 -26.39 -31.56 14.20
C LEU A 471 -27.47 -32.65 14.23
N SER A 472 -28.26 -32.75 13.16
CA SER A 472 -29.22 -33.80 12.95
C SER A 472 -28.59 -35.03 12.31
N ASP A 473 -29.29 -36.15 12.29
CA ASP A 473 -28.81 -37.42 11.65
C ASP A 473 -28.92 -37.41 10.13
N ASP A 474 -29.63 -36.45 9.53
CA ASP A 474 -29.66 -36.19 8.10
C ASP A 474 -28.60 -35.12 7.64
N GLY A 475 -27.77 -34.64 8.57
CA GLY A 475 -26.65 -33.75 8.26
C GLY A 475 -26.97 -32.26 8.27
N GLU A 476 -28.20 -31.89 8.65
CA GLU A 476 -28.57 -30.48 8.86
C GLU A 476 -27.99 -29.95 10.18
N LEU A 477 -27.56 -28.69 10.15
CA LEU A 477 -27.08 -27.99 11.34
C LEU A 477 -27.97 -26.79 11.64
N THR A 478 -28.48 -26.71 12.86
CA THR A 478 -29.24 -25.57 13.36
C THR A 478 -28.58 -24.97 14.58
N GLY A 479 -28.67 -23.64 14.78
CA GLY A 479 -28.10 -23.04 15.98
C GLY A 479 -27.86 -21.56 15.90
N THR A 480 -26.96 -21.10 16.74
CA THR A 480 -26.58 -19.68 16.87
C THR A 480 -25.11 -19.47 16.64
N LEU A 481 -24.77 -18.32 16.05
CA LEU A 481 -23.40 -17.85 15.89
C LEU A 481 -23.32 -16.38 16.34
N ALA A 482 -22.53 -16.10 17.36
CA ALA A 482 -22.15 -14.75 17.72
C ALA A 482 -20.86 -14.39 17.00
N HIS A 483 -20.88 -13.34 16.18
CA HIS A 483 -19.70 -12.81 15.49
C HIS A 483 -19.38 -11.43 16.04
N SER A 484 -18.29 -11.32 16.77
CA SER A 484 -17.83 -10.09 17.43
C SER A 484 -16.62 -9.53 16.70
N TYR A 485 -16.69 -8.24 16.41
CA TYR A 485 -15.64 -7.44 15.75
C TYR A 485 -15.07 -6.44 16.75
N GLY A 486 -13.79 -6.47 17.01
CA GLY A 486 -13.08 -5.56 17.91
C GLY A 486 -11.95 -4.79 17.19
N GLY A 487 -11.50 -3.67 17.78
CA GLY A 487 -10.43 -2.87 17.22
C GLY A 487 -10.72 -2.42 15.79
N TYR A 488 -9.80 -2.71 14.84
CA TYR A 488 -9.98 -2.35 13.41
C TYR A 488 -11.13 -3.12 12.76
N GLY A 489 -11.35 -4.36 13.09
CA GLY A 489 -12.49 -5.12 12.59
C GLY A 489 -13.83 -4.46 12.95
N ALA A 490 -13.93 -3.86 14.15
CA ALA A 490 -15.12 -3.10 14.53
C ALA A 490 -15.31 -1.81 13.72
N VAL A 491 -14.22 -1.16 13.30
CA VAL A 491 -14.28 0.03 12.40
C VAL A 491 -14.88 -0.38 11.07
N ASP A 492 -14.34 -1.43 10.43
CA ASP A 492 -14.76 -1.90 9.12
C ASP A 492 -16.20 -2.45 9.13
N ALA A 493 -16.56 -3.20 10.19
CA ALA A 493 -17.91 -3.72 10.35
C ALA A 493 -18.94 -2.59 10.54
N ARG A 494 -18.62 -1.54 11.34
CA ARG A 494 -19.48 -0.36 11.52
C ARG A 494 -19.63 0.44 10.23
N GLU A 495 -18.54 0.64 9.50
CA GLU A 495 -18.58 1.32 8.20
C GLU A 495 -19.49 0.57 7.23
N SER A 496 -19.30 -0.74 7.11
CA SER A 496 -20.15 -1.60 6.27
C SER A 496 -21.63 -1.53 6.68
N TYR A 497 -21.92 -1.62 7.97
CA TYR A 497 -23.29 -1.52 8.50
C TYR A 497 -23.92 -0.16 8.19
N LYS A 498 -23.21 0.94 8.42
CA LYS A 498 -23.74 2.30 8.18
C LYS A 498 -23.93 2.64 6.70
N GLN A 499 -23.05 2.12 5.83
CA GLN A 499 -23.17 2.36 4.37
C GLN A 499 -24.29 1.53 3.75
N ARG A 500 -24.51 0.30 4.19
CA ARG A 500 -25.39 -0.67 3.54
C ARG A 500 -26.74 -0.84 4.25
N GLY A 501 -26.76 -0.63 5.57
CA GLY A 501 -27.90 -0.98 6.43
C GLY A 501 -27.87 -2.47 6.81
N GLU A 502 -28.70 -2.81 7.79
CA GLU A 502 -28.78 -4.14 8.38
C GLU A 502 -29.10 -5.25 7.37
N GLU A 503 -30.12 -5.04 6.56
CA GLU A 503 -30.59 -6.02 5.57
C GLU A 503 -29.48 -6.39 4.57
N LYS A 504 -28.85 -5.40 3.96
CA LYS A 504 -27.75 -5.63 2.98
C LYS A 504 -26.48 -6.15 3.63
N PHE A 505 -26.23 -5.84 4.91
CA PHE A 505 -25.14 -6.45 5.66
C PHE A 505 -25.35 -7.97 5.77
N VAL A 506 -26.55 -8.39 6.16
CA VAL A 506 -26.92 -9.81 6.26
C VAL A 506 -26.94 -10.50 4.90
N GLU A 507 -27.43 -9.84 3.86
CA GLU A 507 -27.37 -10.35 2.47
C GLU A 507 -25.94 -10.62 2.02
N GLU A 508 -25.00 -9.73 2.34
CA GLU A 508 -23.58 -9.91 2.03
C GLU A 508 -22.98 -11.13 2.76
N VAL A 509 -23.37 -11.35 4.02
CA VAL A 509 -22.97 -12.56 4.76
C VAL A 509 -23.51 -13.80 4.06
N LYS A 510 -24.80 -13.84 3.70
CA LYS A 510 -25.39 -14.95 2.95
C LYS A 510 -24.68 -15.21 1.61
N ARG A 511 -24.34 -14.14 0.90
CA ARG A 511 -23.61 -14.24 -0.38
C ARG A 511 -22.22 -14.86 -0.22
N LYS A 512 -21.52 -14.50 0.86
CA LYS A 512 -20.18 -15.05 1.16
C LYS A 512 -20.23 -16.46 1.77
N LYS A 513 -21.37 -16.88 2.29
CA LYS A 513 -21.59 -18.15 2.98
C LYS A 513 -22.69 -18.96 2.26
N PRO A 514 -22.42 -19.47 1.05
CA PRO A 514 -23.43 -20.23 0.31
C PRO A 514 -23.92 -21.42 1.15
N GLY A 515 -25.22 -21.62 1.19
CA GLY A 515 -25.86 -22.67 1.99
C GLY A 515 -26.33 -22.21 3.38
N TRP A 516 -25.92 -21.03 3.87
CA TRP A 516 -26.42 -20.52 5.15
C TRP A 516 -27.82 -19.92 4.99
N GLN A 517 -28.76 -20.41 5.77
CA GLN A 517 -30.10 -19.83 5.93
C GLN A 517 -30.13 -19.04 7.23
N VAL A 518 -29.97 -17.72 7.14
CA VAL A 518 -30.01 -16.81 8.29
C VAL A 518 -31.46 -16.43 8.52
N GLU A 519 -32.04 -16.90 9.64
CA GLU A 519 -33.42 -16.64 10.04
C GLU A 519 -33.54 -15.29 10.76
N LYS A 520 -32.54 -14.98 11.61
CA LYS A 520 -32.50 -13.76 12.42
C LYS A 520 -31.07 -13.28 12.59
N ALA A 521 -30.89 -11.97 12.54
CA ALA A 521 -29.65 -11.30 12.93
C ALA A 521 -29.98 -10.19 13.95
N GLN A 522 -29.16 -10.05 14.98
CA GLN A 522 -29.31 -9.01 16.00
C GLN A 522 -27.96 -8.32 16.17
N PHE A 523 -27.96 -6.99 16.07
CA PHE A 523 -26.77 -6.17 16.15
C PHE A 523 -26.66 -5.48 17.52
N GLU A 524 -25.48 -5.55 18.13
CA GLU A 524 -25.18 -4.94 19.43
C GLU A 524 -24.00 -3.97 19.27
N ASN A 525 -24.01 -2.87 20.03
CA ASN A 525 -22.94 -1.88 20.12
C ASN A 525 -22.57 -1.20 18.77
N VAL A 526 -23.53 -1.05 17.88
CA VAL A 526 -23.29 -0.43 16.55
C VAL A 526 -22.75 1.00 16.67
N ASN A 527 -23.17 1.76 17.69
CA ASN A 527 -22.77 3.15 17.88
C ASN A 527 -21.69 3.33 18.95
N GLU A 528 -21.37 2.28 19.70
CA GLU A 528 -20.45 2.31 20.84
C GLU A 528 -19.01 2.06 20.40
N LEU A 529 -18.28 3.13 20.04
CA LEU A 529 -16.92 3.01 19.46
C LEU A 529 -15.90 2.33 20.38
N GLY A 530 -16.13 2.32 21.68
CA GLY A 530 -15.26 1.67 22.67
C GLY A 530 -15.46 0.17 22.80
N GLU A 531 -16.61 -0.35 22.31
CA GLU A 531 -17.03 -1.73 22.45
C GLU A 531 -16.94 -2.51 21.14
N SER A 532 -16.88 -3.83 21.23
CA SER A 532 -16.97 -4.69 20.04
C SER A 532 -18.37 -4.59 19.43
N LEU A 533 -18.46 -4.47 18.10
CA LEU A 533 -19.72 -4.68 17.40
C LEU A 533 -19.97 -6.18 17.35
N THR A 534 -21.12 -6.64 17.82
CA THR A 534 -21.49 -8.06 17.78
C THR A 534 -22.75 -8.26 16.95
N VAL A 535 -22.73 -9.31 16.13
CA VAL A 535 -23.89 -9.76 15.36
C VAL A 535 -24.24 -11.18 15.79
N ASN A 536 -25.41 -11.36 16.38
CA ASN A 536 -25.91 -12.66 16.80
C ASN A 536 -26.85 -13.22 15.71
N TYR A 537 -26.42 -14.30 15.09
CA TYR A 537 -27.18 -14.98 14.04
C TYR A 537 -27.91 -16.20 14.62
N GLN A 538 -29.17 -16.38 14.24
CA GLN A 538 -29.85 -17.65 14.27
C GLN A 538 -29.87 -18.21 12.85
N LEU A 539 -29.37 -19.42 12.66
CA LEU A 539 -29.12 -19.94 11.32
C LEU A 539 -29.31 -21.44 11.22
N THR A 540 -29.65 -21.86 10.03
CA THR A 540 -29.69 -23.26 9.59
C THR A 540 -28.70 -23.43 8.42
N VAL A 541 -27.94 -24.52 8.45
CA VAL A 541 -27.03 -24.93 7.36
C VAL A 541 -27.47 -26.33 6.91
N PRO A 542 -28.31 -26.44 5.87
CA PRO A 542 -28.63 -27.72 5.26
C PRO A 542 -27.36 -28.37 4.72
N GLU A 543 -27.29 -29.68 4.80
CA GLU A 543 -26.15 -30.45 4.27
C GLU A 543 -24.79 -30.04 4.86
N ALA A 544 -24.76 -29.56 6.10
CA ALA A 544 -23.52 -29.20 6.80
C ALA A 544 -22.60 -30.40 7.02
N ALA A 545 -23.18 -31.60 7.15
CA ALA A 545 -22.48 -32.87 7.16
C ALA A 545 -22.97 -33.76 6.04
N GLN A 546 -22.04 -34.42 5.34
CA GLN A 546 -22.36 -35.43 4.32
C GLN A 546 -22.73 -36.74 5.00
N VAL A 547 -23.91 -37.31 4.68
CA VAL A 547 -24.38 -38.59 5.19
C VAL A 547 -23.93 -39.70 4.27
N ALA A 548 -23.28 -40.74 4.79
CA ALA A 548 -22.90 -41.94 4.04
C ALA A 548 -23.08 -43.20 4.92
N GLY A 549 -24.21 -43.88 4.77
CA GLY A 549 -24.58 -45.05 5.55
C GLY A 549 -24.77 -44.75 7.03
N ASP A 550 -23.95 -45.34 7.90
CA ASP A 550 -23.95 -45.10 9.34
C ASP A 550 -23.00 -43.96 9.81
N ARG A 551 -22.46 -43.20 8.85
CA ARG A 551 -21.46 -42.14 9.12
C ARG A 551 -21.92 -40.76 8.66
N LEU A 552 -21.46 -39.74 9.39
CA LEU A 552 -21.56 -38.34 9.04
C LEU A 552 -20.15 -37.75 8.90
N TYR A 553 -19.91 -37.00 7.84
CA TYR A 553 -18.65 -36.30 7.55
C TYR A 553 -18.89 -34.80 7.71
N LEU A 554 -18.44 -34.24 8.82
CA LEU A 554 -18.61 -32.83 9.16
C LEU A 554 -17.29 -32.09 8.97
N ARG A 555 -17.31 -30.97 8.23
CA ARG A 555 -16.21 -29.98 8.28
C ARG A 555 -16.43 -29.09 9.49
N PRO A 556 -15.60 -29.20 10.55
CA PRO A 556 -15.90 -28.52 11.80
C PRO A 556 -15.70 -26.99 11.74
N MET A 557 -15.00 -26.48 10.73
CA MET A 557 -14.90 -25.04 10.48
C MET A 557 -16.07 -24.49 9.67
N LEU A 558 -16.97 -25.34 9.18
CA LEU A 558 -18.02 -24.96 8.23
C LEU A 558 -17.42 -24.18 7.04
N THR A 559 -17.91 -22.97 6.78
CA THR A 559 -17.37 -22.02 5.80
C THR A 559 -16.59 -20.87 6.48
N GLU A 560 -16.15 -21.07 7.72
CA GLU A 560 -15.38 -20.07 8.50
C GLU A 560 -13.87 -20.32 8.44
N GLY A 561 -13.44 -21.38 7.78
CA GLY A 561 -12.03 -21.71 7.58
C GLY A 561 -11.41 -20.96 6.40
N GLU A 562 -10.09 -20.85 6.40
CA GLU A 562 -9.33 -20.40 5.24
C GLU A 562 -9.47 -21.42 4.10
N GLU A 563 -9.99 -20.98 2.96
CA GLU A 563 -10.18 -21.82 1.77
C GLU A 563 -9.05 -21.65 0.74
N GLU A 564 -8.41 -20.49 0.74
CA GLU A 564 -7.32 -20.17 -0.18
C GLU A 564 -6.13 -19.53 0.57
N ASN A 565 -4.94 -19.89 0.15
CA ASN A 565 -3.73 -19.19 0.60
C ASN A 565 -3.63 -17.84 -0.12
N PRO A 566 -3.61 -16.68 0.58
CA PRO A 566 -3.48 -15.38 -0.05
C PRO A 566 -2.09 -15.16 -0.69
N PHE A 567 -1.08 -15.94 -0.30
CA PHE A 567 0.30 -15.84 -0.78
C PHE A 567 0.56 -16.81 -1.92
N LYS A 568 0.24 -16.42 -3.17
CA LYS A 568 0.27 -17.29 -4.34
C LYS A 568 1.65 -17.38 -5.00
N GLN A 569 2.45 -16.31 -4.94
CA GLN A 569 3.75 -16.28 -5.61
C GLN A 569 4.78 -17.21 -4.91
N PRO A 570 5.71 -17.80 -5.65
CA PRO A 570 6.77 -18.61 -5.05
C PRO A 570 7.75 -17.78 -4.20
N ASN A 571 8.04 -16.56 -4.64
CA ASN A 571 8.94 -15.61 -3.97
C ASN A 571 8.33 -14.21 -4.02
N ARG A 572 8.67 -13.39 -3.04
CA ARG A 572 8.27 -11.98 -2.95
C ARG A 572 9.50 -11.11 -2.70
N GLN A 573 9.60 -9.97 -3.38
CA GLN A 573 10.77 -9.08 -3.28
C GLN A 573 10.55 -7.89 -2.34
N TYR A 574 9.34 -7.73 -1.83
CA TYR A 574 8.95 -6.61 -0.96
C TYR A 574 8.16 -7.12 0.26
N PRO A 575 8.10 -6.34 1.35
CA PRO A 575 7.45 -6.77 2.57
C PRO A 575 5.96 -7.10 2.40
N VAL A 576 5.44 -7.93 3.28
CA VAL A 576 4.01 -8.10 3.53
C VAL A 576 3.61 -7.15 4.65
N ASP A 577 2.68 -6.25 4.39
CA ASP A 577 2.23 -5.22 5.33
C ASP A 577 0.71 -5.33 5.57
N PHE A 578 0.34 -5.96 6.67
CA PHE A 578 -1.06 -6.09 7.12
C PHE A 578 -1.65 -4.79 7.69
N ALA A 579 -0.86 -3.73 7.81
CA ALA A 579 -1.16 -2.47 8.48
C ALA A 579 -1.29 -2.58 10.01
N HIS A 580 -1.91 -3.60 10.53
CA HIS A 580 -2.09 -3.85 11.96
C HIS A 580 -1.95 -5.35 12.28
N ALA A 581 -1.70 -5.66 13.55
CA ALA A 581 -1.79 -7.01 14.07
C ALA A 581 -3.25 -7.48 14.07
N PHE A 582 -3.48 -8.80 14.03
CA PHE A 582 -4.84 -9.33 14.11
C PHE A 582 -4.93 -10.62 14.92
N ASP A 583 -6.15 -10.91 15.36
CA ASP A 583 -6.48 -12.09 16.16
C ASP A 583 -7.87 -12.59 15.75
N GLU A 584 -7.90 -13.68 15.03
CA GLU A 584 -9.12 -14.33 14.54
C GLU A 584 -9.36 -15.63 15.27
N SER A 585 -10.55 -15.82 15.78
CA SER A 585 -10.92 -17.04 16.50
C SER A 585 -12.28 -17.56 16.07
N PHE A 586 -12.36 -18.88 15.92
CA PHE A 586 -13.59 -19.63 15.73
C PHE A 586 -13.68 -20.70 16.83
N ILE A 587 -14.72 -20.61 17.63
CA ILE A 587 -15.01 -21.55 18.71
C ILE A 587 -16.44 -22.07 18.47
N ALA A 588 -16.60 -23.36 18.26
CA ALA A 588 -17.90 -23.95 18.03
C ALA A 588 -18.13 -25.20 18.88
N THR A 589 -19.36 -25.35 19.34
CA THR A 589 -19.84 -26.57 20.03
C THR A 589 -20.98 -27.16 19.22
N TYR A 590 -20.85 -28.40 18.83
CA TYR A 590 -21.84 -29.16 18.08
C TYR A 590 -22.44 -30.22 19.00
N THR A 591 -23.73 -30.15 19.27
CA THR A 591 -24.48 -31.26 19.89
C THR A 591 -24.72 -32.32 18.84
N LEU A 592 -24.19 -33.52 19.04
CA LEU A 592 -24.27 -34.62 18.09
C LEU A 592 -25.65 -35.32 18.15
N PRO A 593 -26.08 -35.91 17.03
CA PRO A 593 -27.29 -36.71 16.99
C PRO A 593 -27.20 -37.87 17.99
N ALA A 594 -28.34 -38.32 18.50
CA ALA A 594 -28.40 -39.40 19.47
C ALA A 594 -27.75 -40.70 18.91
N GLY A 595 -26.85 -41.26 19.69
CA GLY A 595 -26.14 -42.51 19.29
C GLY A 595 -24.96 -42.32 18.34
N TYR A 596 -24.57 -41.05 17.99
CA TYR A 596 -23.37 -40.82 17.22
C TYR A 596 -22.17 -40.48 18.13
N VAL A 597 -21.03 -41.01 17.75
CA VAL A 597 -19.72 -40.75 18.40
C VAL A 597 -18.66 -40.49 17.33
N ALA A 598 -17.60 -39.76 17.69
CA ALA A 598 -16.48 -39.53 16.79
C ALA A 598 -15.72 -40.82 16.52
N ASP A 599 -15.60 -41.20 15.25
CA ASP A 599 -14.79 -42.31 14.73
C ASP A 599 -13.37 -41.80 14.40
N GLU A 600 -13.30 -40.62 13.76
CA GLU A 600 -12.04 -39.92 13.47
C GLU A 600 -12.14 -38.43 13.82
N LEU A 601 -11.10 -37.92 14.45
CA LEU A 601 -10.95 -36.50 14.77
C LEU A 601 -9.67 -35.91 14.17
N PRO A 602 -9.72 -34.67 13.65
CA PRO A 602 -8.52 -33.94 13.28
C PRO A 602 -7.53 -33.86 14.46
N LYS A 603 -6.25 -34.15 14.18
CA LYS A 603 -5.20 -34.05 15.20
C LYS A 603 -4.99 -32.57 15.60
N PRO A 604 -4.77 -32.26 16.87
CA PRO A 604 -4.40 -30.91 17.28
C PRO A 604 -3.15 -30.41 16.56
N LEU A 605 -3.13 -29.13 16.23
CA LEU A 605 -2.00 -28.50 15.55
C LEU A 605 -1.70 -27.13 16.18
N VAL A 606 -0.41 -26.88 16.44
CA VAL A 606 0.11 -25.58 16.83
C VAL A 606 1.25 -25.20 15.88
N LEU A 607 1.15 -24.06 15.24
CA LEU A 607 2.21 -23.47 14.41
C LEU A 607 2.64 -22.14 15.01
N VAL A 608 3.91 -21.81 14.89
CA VAL A 608 4.45 -20.52 15.34
C VAL A 608 5.38 -19.98 14.25
N LEU A 609 5.14 -18.74 13.83
CA LEU A 609 6.03 -18.04 12.91
C LEU A 609 7.35 -17.65 13.58
N PRO A 610 8.46 -17.54 12.83
CA PRO A 610 9.73 -17.05 13.36
C PRO A 610 9.57 -15.75 14.16
N ASN A 611 10.46 -15.54 15.13
CA ASN A 611 10.45 -14.35 16.00
C ASN A 611 9.10 -14.10 16.69
N ASN A 612 8.30 -15.15 16.91
CA ASN A 612 6.96 -15.05 17.49
C ASN A 612 6.01 -14.11 16.71
N GLY A 613 6.23 -13.96 15.39
CA GLY A 613 5.48 -13.08 14.52
C GLY A 613 4.01 -13.44 14.38
N GLY A 614 3.65 -14.71 14.62
CA GLY A 614 2.27 -15.20 14.59
C GLY A 614 2.16 -16.59 15.19
N ARG A 615 0.92 -17.00 15.45
CA ARG A 615 0.58 -18.32 16.00
C ARG A 615 -0.74 -18.80 15.43
N PHE A 616 -0.81 -20.07 15.10
CA PHE A 616 -2.03 -20.81 14.81
C PHE A 616 -2.23 -21.91 15.84
N THR A 617 -3.45 -22.09 16.30
CA THR A 617 -3.84 -23.18 17.19
C THR A 617 -5.14 -23.78 16.69
N TYR A 618 -5.18 -25.10 16.55
CA TYR A 618 -6.37 -25.82 16.13
C TYR A 618 -6.56 -27.06 17.00
N GLN A 619 -7.76 -27.24 17.49
CA GLN A 619 -8.12 -28.40 18.31
C GLN A 619 -9.59 -28.79 18.08
N VAL A 620 -9.82 -30.11 17.96
CA VAL A 620 -11.15 -30.71 17.95
C VAL A 620 -11.19 -31.80 18.98
N GLN A 621 -12.20 -31.81 19.81
CA GLN A 621 -12.39 -32.86 20.83
C GLN A 621 -13.87 -33.18 21.03
N GLN A 622 -14.17 -34.42 21.33
CA GLN A 622 -15.50 -34.84 21.79
C GLN A 622 -15.51 -35.00 23.30
N ILE A 623 -16.53 -34.45 23.95
CA ILE A 623 -16.85 -34.63 25.36
C ILE A 623 -18.34 -35.01 25.40
N GLU A 624 -18.63 -36.21 25.87
CA GLU A 624 -19.98 -36.77 25.84
C GLU A 624 -20.60 -36.71 24.44
N ASN A 625 -21.78 -36.12 24.30
CA ASN A 625 -22.47 -35.93 23.01
C ASN A 625 -22.15 -34.58 22.34
N LYS A 626 -21.12 -33.91 22.78
CA LYS A 626 -20.69 -32.60 22.21
C LYS A 626 -19.32 -32.67 21.58
N LEU A 627 -19.22 -32.13 20.37
CA LEU A 627 -17.97 -31.89 19.68
C LEU A 627 -17.60 -30.42 19.85
N SER A 628 -16.42 -30.15 20.41
CA SER A 628 -15.88 -28.81 20.56
C SER A 628 -14.75 -28.57 19.58
N VAL A 629 -14.78 -27.42 18.92
CA VAL A 629 -13.78 -26.96 17.95
C VAL A 629 -13.24 -25.62 18.38
N VAL A 630 -11.91 -25.48 18.34
CA VAL A 630 -11.21 -24.23 18.58
C VAL A 630 -10.19 -24.03 17.45
N SER A 631 -10.34 -22.94 16.71
CA SER A 631 -9.34 -22.44 15.76
C SER A 631 -9.00 -21.01 16.12
N ARG A 632 -7.70 -20.68 16.20
CA ARG A 632 -7.26 -19.31 16.43
C ARG A 632 -6.00 -19.01 15.63
N VAL A 633 -6.06 -17.94 14.83
CA VAL A 633 -4.95 -17.36 14.09
C VAL A 633 -4.61 -16.00 14.71
N THR A 634 -3.35 -15.82 15.10
CA THR A 634 -2.88 -14.55 15.64
C THR A 634 -1.66 -14.11 14.87
N ILE A 635 -1.70 -12.91 14.27
CA ILE A 635 -0.54 -12.21 13.72
C ILE A 635 -0.20 -11.06 14.66
N ARG A 636 1.03 -11.06 15.19
CA ARG A 636 1.44 -10.15 16.27
C ARG A 636 2.18 -8.91 15.80
N LYS A 637 2.79 -8.96 14.63
CA LYS A 637 3.44 -7.82 13.98
C LYS A 637 2.80 -7.55 12.62
N PRO A 638 2.59 -6.29 12.24
CA PRO A 638 1.94 -5.96 10.98
C PRO A 638 2.85 -6.17 9.76
N LEU A 639 4.18 -6.10 9.94
CA LEU A 639 5.14 -6.10 8.84
C LEU A 639 6.02 -7.34 8.86
N PHE A 640 6.10 -8.06 7.72
CA PHE A 640 7.01 -9.17 7.48
C PHE A 640 7.91 -8.84 6.31
N THR A 641 9.22 -9.10 6.46
CA THR A 641 10.19 -8.84 5.38
C THR A 641 10.03 -9.85 4.23
N ALA A 642 10.69 -9.56 3.10
CA ALA A 642 10.69 -10.48 1.96
C ALA A 642 11.31 -11.85 2.31
N GLU A 643 12.29 -11.88 3.21
CA GLU A 643 12.93 -13.10 3.70
C GLU A 643 12.00 -13.94 4.60
N GLU A 644 11.03 -13.31 5.25
CA GLU A 644 10.03 -13.98 6.09
C GLU A 644 8.83 -14.52 5.26
N TYR A 645 8.68 -14.07 4.02
CA TYR A 645 7.56 -14.45 3.16
C TYR A 645 7.38 -15.98 2.99
N PRO A 646 8.42 -16.80 2.77
CA PRO A 646 8.25 -18.25 2.63
C PRO A 646 7.62 -18.90 3.86
N TYR A 647 7.97 -18.43 5.07
CA TYR A 647 7.39 -18.95 6.32
C TYR A 647 5.93 -18.55 6.47
N LEU A 648 5.57 -17.32 6.06
CA LEU A 648 4.21 -16.84 6.09
C LEU A 648 3.34 -17.62 5.09
N LYS A 649 3.84 -17.87 3.89
CA LYS A 649 3.17 -18.69 2.87
C LYS A 649 2.91 -20.11 3.36
N GLU A 650 3.91 -20.79 3.91
CA GLU A 650 3.79 -22.13 4.49
C GLU A 650 2.81 -22.16 5.67
N PHE A 651 2.82 -21.10 6.51
CA PHE A 651 1.91 -20.98 7.64
C PHE A 651 0.45 -21.00 7.18
N TYR A 652 0.08 -20.17 6.19
CA TYR A 652 -1.26 -20.12 5.64
C TYR A 652 -1.64 -21.39 4.86
N GLU A 653 -0.70 -22.02 4.17
CA GLU A 653 -0.94 -23.30 3.50
C GLU A 653 -1.33 -24.40 4.51
N LYS A 654 -0.62 -24.48 5.64
CA LYS A 654 -0.93 -25.44 6.71
C LYS A 654 -2.25 -25.12 7.41
N ILE A 655 -2.61 -23.84 7.60
CA ILE A 655 -3.91 -23.41 8.13
C ILE A 655 -5.01 -23.90 7.20
N MET A 656 -4.92 -23.59 5.91
CA MET A 656 -5.90 -23.97 4.89
C MET A 656 -6.13 -25.49 4.88
N LEU A 657 -5.04 -26.28 4.85
CA LEU A 657 -5.12 -27.73 4.88
C LEU A 657 -5.79 -28.25 6.16
N LYS A 658 -5.46 -27.63 7.30
CA LYS A 658 -6.03 -28.01 8.61
C LYS A 658 -7.52 -27.68 8.71
N HIS A 659 -7.96 -26.53 8.18
CA HIS A 659 -9.36 -26.12 8.15
C HIS A 659 -10.22 -26.99 7.22
N ALA A 660 -9.61 -27.63 6.21
CA ALA A 660 -10.29 -28.55 5.30
C ALA A 660 -10.52 -29.95 5.87
N GLU A 661 -9.87 -30.30 7.01
CA GLU A 661 -10.03 -31.62 7.62
C GLU A 661 -11.46 -31.85 8.12
N GLN A 662 -11.92 -33.09 8.05
CA GLN A 662 -13.25 -33.48 8.46
C GLN A 662 -13.22 -34.30 9.76
N VAL A 663 -14.31 -34.18 10.52
CA VAL A 663 -14.65 -35.11 11.60
C VAL A 663 -15.52 -36.20 11.01
N VAL A 664 -15.20 -37.45 11.30
CA VAL A 664 -16.05 -38.62 10.97
C VAL A 664 -16.80 -39.04 12.22
N LEU A 665 -18.13 -38.97 12.15
CA LEU A 665 -19.01 -39.42 13.21
C LEU A 665 -19.63 -40.77 12.77
N LYS A 666 -19.76 -41.71 13.68
CA LYS A 666 -20.33 -43.02 13.43
C LYS A 666 -21.47 -43.31 14.42
N LYS A 667 -22.52 -43.94 13.94
CA LYS A 667 -23.61 -44.40 14.79
C LYS A 667 -23.12 -45.55 15.67
N ALA A 668 -23.14 -45.36 16.98
CA ALA A 668 -22.72 -46.43 17.91
C ALA A 668 -23.68 -47.61 17.81
N PRO A 669 -23.19 -48.85 17.92
CA PRO A 669 -24.05 -50.02 17.97
C PRO A 669 -25.04 -49.86 19.14
N ALA A 670 -26.32 -50.15 18.92
CA ALA A 670 -27.32 -50.13 19.98
C ALA A 670 -26.85 -51.05 21.11
N VAL A 671 -26.59 -50.48 22.28
CA VAL A 671 -26.31 -51.27 23.49
C VAL A 671 -27.55 -52.08 23.78
N ALA A 672 -27.51 -53.37 23.52
CA ALA A 672 -28.59 -54.29 23.88
C ALA A 672 -28.72 -54.24 25.42
N VAL A 673 -29.74 -53.55 25.92
CA VAL A 673 -30.10 -53.62 27.31
C VAL A 673 -30.49 -55.09 27.56
N LYS A 674 -29.59 -55.87 28.17
CA LYS A 674 -29.97 -57.16 28.73
C LYS A 674 -31.01 -56.92 29.78
N LYS A 675 -32.26 -57.34 29.48
CA LYS A 675 -33.34 -57.40 30.44
C LYS A 675 -33.05 -58.42 31.54
#